data_7ab21218cc266db181d784d42a027dc6
#
_entry.id   7ab21218cc266db181d784d42a027dc6
#
_cell.length_a   1.000
_cell.length_b   1.000
_cell.length_c   1.000
_cell.angle_alpha   90.00
_cell.angle_beta   90.00
_cell.angle_gamma   90.00
#
_symmetry.space_group_name_H-M   'P 1'
#
loop_
_entity.id
_entity.type
_entity.pdbx_description
1 polymer ?
#
loop_
_entity_poly.entity_id
_entity_poly.type
_entity_poly.pdbx_seq_one_letter_code
_entity_poly.pdbx_strand_id
1 'polypeptide(L)'
;MKFVGDRHLRKEDPRLLTGRGRYVADITLPGLLHAVLLRSPHAHARIARVDSARARAHPGVVDVVTFADLGSAGRAMPMVPPHAELRGHNFAPLAGDRARFVGEPVAAVVADSRYAAEDARDLLEVEYEPLPSAQTLAPGAPAVHDDIADNVAGRVTLARGDTAAALRAAPRVISVRLRIGRGGGQPMETRGLVADWNAALGQLTVWASSQVPHQIRQFIADLLDLAPHQVRVLAPDVGGGFGAKLIVYPEDVLIPFLARRLARPVRWIEDRLEHMLAATQEREQEHEVTVGFDDAGRLLALRDRFVHDTGAYTPRGLVVPLLTASMLTGPYRIPAVESSFVSRYTHRVPVTPYRGAGQPQAVFVIERVLDLVARETGRDRAEVRLANLVRAEDMPWDTGLPNYRGSGHVVLDSGDLPSVLRRALESAGYDTRAAEAAAARARGRLVGVGVACYVELTGVGPFESARVRIDAAGRIAAWSGVSTQGQGLETTLAQVAADELGVTPEDVAVTMGDTAGVEHGTGSFASRAAVVGGSAVALAARDVYAKARLLATRALALADGDLEQIGAAFADRRRPERRVTFAELARLAGAAIAALGVEPGLESTRFFQPTDMTYSSGAHIALVEMDSLSAAVRILGYWISHDSGRLINPLVVEGQLQGAVALGIGSALLEEIAYDEAGQIGRASCRERVSLTV
;
A
#
# COMPACT_ATOMS: atom_id res chain seq x y z
N MET A 1 13.65 -29.72 -9.19
CA MET A 1 12.52 -28.98 -9.86
C MET A 1 12.63 -27.53 -9.46
N LYS A 2 12.18 -26.61 -10.29
CA LYS A 2 12.09 -25.19 -9.94
C LYS A 2 10.63 -24.78 -10.01
N PHE A 3 10.12 -24.18 -8.94
CA PHE A 3 8.73 -23.73 -8.83
C PHE A 3 8.57 -22.24 -9.08
N VAL A 4 9.65 -21.46 -8.93
CA VAL A 4 9.65 -20.03 -9.32
C VAL A 4 9.57 -19.94 -10.84
N GLY A 5 8.49 -19.36 -11.35
CA GLY A 5 8.12 -19.28 -12.76
C GLY A 5 6.91 -20.14 -13.13
N ASP A 6 6.54 -21.09 -12.28
CA ASP A 6 5.40 -21.97 -12.53
C ASP A 6 4.06 -21.35 -12.10
N ARG A 7 3.00 -21.68 -12.85
CA ARG A 7 1.60 -21.33 -12.53
C ARG A 7 1.07 -22.23 -11.40
N HIS A 8 1.62 -22.08 -10.22
CA HIS A 8 1.21 -22.86 -9.06
C HIS A 8 -0.13 -22.36 -8.51
N LEU A 9 -1.08 -23.26 -8.24
CA LEU A 9 -2.35 -22.90 -7.63
C LEU A 9 -2.13 -22.35 -6.22
N ARG A 10 -2.93 -21.36 -5.83
CA ARG A 10 -2.75 -20.71 -4.54
C ARG A 10 -3.08 -21.67 -3.39
N LYS A 11 -2.13 -21.86 -2.49
CA LYS A 11 -2.24 -22.74 -1.31
C LYS A 11 -3.34 -22.29 -0.35
N GLU A 12 -3.55 -21.00 -0.26
CA GLU A 12 -4.54 -20.36 0.60
C GLU A 12 -5.99 -20.47 0.07
N ASP A 13 -6.20 -20.69 -1.23
CA ASP A 13 -7.53 -20.71 -1.84
C ASP A 13 -8.48 -21.76 -1.26
N PRO A 14 -8.10 -23.04 -1.06
CA PRO A 14 -8.99 -24.03 -0.48
C PRO A 14 -9.54 -23.64 0.89
N ARG A 15 -8.73 -22.97 1.71
CA ARG A 15 -9.14 -22.48 3.02
C ARG A 15 -10.10 -21.31 2.89
N LEU A 16 -9.80 -20.34 2.03
CA LEU A 16 -10.59 -19.13 1.83
C LEU A 16 -11.93 -19.44 1.15
N LEU A 17 -11.92 -20.25 0.08
CA LEU A 17 -13.12 -20.58 -0.70
C LEU A 17 -14.10 -21.49 0.05
N THR A 18 -13.65 -22.21 1.06
CA THR A 18 -14.52 -23.07 1.89
C THR A 18 -14.96 -22.43 3.20
N GLY A 19 -14.83 -21.09 3.33
CA GLY A 19 -15.26 -20.34 4.52
C GLY A 19 -14.41 -20.59 5.77
N ARG A 20 -13.18 -21.07 5.61
CA ARG A 20 -12.22 -21.29 6.71
C ARG A 20 -11.18 -20.18 6.83
N GLY A 21 -11.37 -19.08 6.12
CA GLY A 21 -10.65 -17.82 6.35
C GLY A 21 -10.97 -17.31 7.76
N ARG A 22 -10.01 -16.62 8.37
CA ARG A 22 -10.18 -16.09 9.72
C ARG A 22 -9.80 -14.61 9.73
N TYR A 23 -10.81 -13.77 9.71
CA TYR A 23 -10.68 -12.31 9.72
C TYR A 23 -10.78 -11.76 11.15
N VAL A 24 -10.49 -10.47 11.33
CA VAL A 24 -10.56 -9.85 12.67
C VAL A 24 -11.94 -9.97 13.28
N ALA A 25 -12.99 -9.84 12.48
CA ALA A 25 -14.38 -9.98 12.96
C ALA A 25 -14.72 -11.38 13.48
N ASP A 26 -13.96 -12.41 13.08
CA ASP A 26 -14.16 -13.80 13.52
C ASP A 26 -13.47 -14.13 14.83
N ILE A 27 -12.63 -13.22 15.35
CA ILE A 27 -11.90 -13.44 16.63
C ILE A 27 -12.88 -13.31 17.79
N THR A 28 -13.07 -14.39 18.53
CA THR A 28 -13.94 -14.46 19.71
C THR A 28 -13.11 -14.85 20.94
N LEU A 29 -13.26 -14.09 22.01
CA LEU A 29 -12.58 -14.30 23.29
C LEU A 29 -13.59 -14.31 24.44
N PRO A 30 -13.34 -15.06 25.52
CA PRO A 30 -14.18 -15.01 26.71
C PRO A 30 -14.26 -13.58 27.28
N GLY A 31 -15.47 -13.12 27.58
CA GLY A 31 -15.67 -11.78 28.15
C GLY A 31 -15.44 -10.62 27.19
N LEU A 32 -15.45 -10.88 25.86
CA LEU A 32 -15.25 -9.90 24.81
C LEU A 32 -16.28 -8.75 24.90
N LEU A 33 -15.77 -7.54 24.92
CA LEU A 33 -16.54 -6.28 24.85
C LEU A 33 -16.53 -5.69 23.44
N HIS A 34 -17.48 -4.81 23.18
CA HIS A 34 -17.63 -4.14 21.89
C HIS A 34 -17.44 -2.64 22.07
N ALA A 35 -16.55 -2.06 21.31
CA ALA A 35 -16.35 -0.64 21.22
C ALA A 35 -17.05 -0.06 19.99
N VAL A 36 -17.67 1.12 20.14
CA VAL A 36 -18.26 1.93 19.07
C VAL A 36 -17.79 3.36 19.26
N LEU A 37 -17.50 4.06 18.16
CA LEU A 37 -16.97 5.42 18.21
C LEU A 37 -18.07 6.43 17.88
N LEU A 38 -18.11 7.50 18.67
CA LEU A 38 -18.76 8.74 18.27
C LEU A 38 -17.80 9.55 17.42
N ARG A 39 -18.22 9.89 16.21
CA ARG A 39 -17.44 10.68 15.26
C ARG A 39 -18.02 12.08 15.08
N SER A 40 -17.14 13.05 14.83
CA SER A 40 -17.57 14.43 14.58
C SER A 40 -18.45 14.53 13.33
N PRO A 41 -19.61 15.18 13.43
CA PRO A 41 -20.43 15.55 12.27
C PRO A 41 -19.96 16.86 11.62
N HIS A 42 -18.97 17.55 12.20
CA HIS A 42 -18.47 18.83 11.73
C HIS A 42 -17.08 18.69 11.13
N ALA A 43 -16.85 19.41 10.02
CA ALA A 43 -15.54 19.51 9.40
C ALA A 43 -14.55 20.33 10.27
N HIS A 44 -15.04 21.37 10.96
CA HIS A 44 -14.27 22.13 11.90
C HIS A 44 -15.19 22.65 13.02
N ALA A 45 -14.92 22.25 14.25
CA ALA A 45 -15.66 22.72 15.41
C ALA A 45 -14.80 22.63 16.69
N ARG A 46 -15.00 23.56 17.61
CA ARG A 46 -14.54 23.41 18.99
C ARG A 46 -15.46 22.40 19.70
N ILE A 47 -14.88 21.47 20.44
CA ILE A 47 -15.59 20.54 21.31
C ILE A 47 -15.64 21.17 22.68
N ALA A 48 -16.76 21.83 22.99
CA ALA A 48 -16.91 22.57 24.25
C ALA A 48 -17.18 21.64 25.44
N ARG A 49 -17.99 20.59 25.21
CA ARG A 49 -18.36 19.63 26.25
C ARG A 49 -18.77 18.29 25.61
N VAL A 50 -18.45 17.18 26.26
CA VAL A 50 -18.99 15.84 26.00
C VAL A 50 -19.74 15.37 27.25
N ASP A 51 -21.07 15.27 27.17
CA ASP A 51 -21.87 14.72 28.26
C ASP A 51 -22.14 13.25 28.02
N SER A 52 -21.60 12.40 28.87
CA SER A 52 -21.70 10.94 28.78
C SER A 52 -22.61 10.33 29.85
N ALA A 53 -23.30 11.13 30.67
CA ALA A 53 -24.05 10.62 31.81
C ALA A 53 -25.15 9.62 31.40
N ARG A 54 -25.93 9.94 30.37
CA ARG A 54 -26.99 9.08 29.86
C ARG A 54 -26.42 7.81 29.20
N ALA A 55 -25.34 7.95 28.43
CA ALA A 55 -24.66 6.83 27.81
C ALA A 55 -24.10 5.84 28.85
N ARG A 56 -23.45 6.35 29.89
CA ARG A 56 -22.91 5.55 30.99
C ARG A 56 -24.02 4.80 31.77
N ALA A 57 -25.21 5.37 31.86
CA ALA A 57 -26.36 4.76 32.54
C ALA A 57 -27.10 3.71 31.70
N HIS A 58 -26.79 3.58 30.41
CA HIS A 58 -27.45 2.63 29.51
C HIS A 58 -27.10 1.18 29.89
N PRO A 59 -28.07 0.26 29.95
CA PRO A 59 -27.83 -1.16 30.26
C PRO A 59 -26.81 -1.79 29.32
N GLY A 60 -25.85 -2.52 29.87
CA GLY A 60 -24.80 -3.20 29.12
C GLY A 60 -23.57 -2.33 28.82
N VAL A 61 -23.60 -1.03 29.11
CA VAL A 61 -22.41 -0.18 28.96
C VAL A 61 -21.43 -0.43 30.12
N VAL A 62 -20.18 -0.64 29.75
CA VAL A 62 -19.08 -0.88 30.69
C VAL A 62 -18.26 0.39 30.93
N ASP A 63 -17.99 1.15 29.86
CA ASP A 63 -17.26 2.42 29.96
C ASP A 63 -17.59 3.36 28.79
N VAL A 64 -17.36 4.65 29.00
CA VAL A 64 -17.36 5.68 27.97
C VAL A 64 -16.07 6.47 28.13
N VAL A 65 -15.28 6.57 27.09
CA VAL A 65 -13.96 7.21 27.10
C VAL A 65 -13.95 8.42 26.18
N THR A 66 -13.47 9.54 26.69
CA THR A 66 -13.23 10.80 25.97
C THR A 66 -11.74 11.10 25.93
N PHE A 67 -11.33 12.16 25.25
CA PHE A 67 -9.92 12.58 25.21
C PHE A 67 -9.34 12.81 26.61
N ALA A 68 -10.11 13.36 27.55
CA ALA A 68 -9.67 13.63 28.93
C ALA A 68 -9.27 12.32 29.69
N ASP A 69 -9.84 11.19 29.31
CA ASP A 69 -9.58 9.90 29.95
C ASP A 69 -8.27 9.24 29.45
N LEU A 70 -7.69 9.72 28.35
CA LEU A 70 -6.53 9.08 27.70
C LEU A 70 -5.20 9.35 28.43
N GLY A 71 -5.08 10.46 29.18
CA GLY A 71 -3.83 10.84 29.82
C GLY A 71 -2.66 10.92 28.82
N SER A 72 -1.56 10.24 29.11
CA SER A 72 -0.37 10.19 28.24
C SER A 72 -0.65 9.54 26.87
N ALA A 73 -1.62 8.64 26.78
CA ALA A 73 -2.01 8.01 25.52
C ALA A 73 -2.70 8.96 24.53
N GLY A 74 -3.17 10.14 25.00
CA GLY A 74 -3.77 11.18 24.17
C GLY A 74 -2.77 12.01 23.32
N ARG A 75 -1.48 11.67 23.37
CA ARG A 75 -0.44 12.32 22.54
C ARG A 75 -0.71 12.08 21.04
N ALA A 76 -0.30 13.05 20.20
CA ALA A 76 -0.30 12.85 18.75
C ALA A 76 0.63 11.70 18.37
N MET A 77 0.20 10.89 17.40
CA MET A 77 0.98 9.77 16.89
C MET A 77 2.21 10.25 16.11
N PRO A 78 3.32 9.48 16.07
CA PRO A 78 4.48 9.82 15.24
C PRO A 78 4.13 9.90 13.75
N MET A 79 4.80 10.78 13.02
CA MET A 79 4.74 10.84 11.56
C MET A 79 5.82 9.95 10.95
N VAL A 80 5.46 9.18 9.92
CA VAL A 80 6.39 8.24 9.27
C VAL A 80 6.19 8.26 7.75
N PRO A 81 7.22 8.56 6.94
CA PRO A 81 8.56 9.04 7.32
C PRO A 81 8.59 10.55 7.63
N PRO A 82 9.52 11.04 8.41
CA PRO A 82 9.76 12.47 8.55
C PRO A 82 10.36 13.07 7.27
N HIS A 83 10.19 14.38 7.06
CA HIS A 83 10.79 15.13 5.95
C HIS A 83 11.14 16.54 6.43
N ALA A 84 12.29 17.08 5.99
CA ALA A 84 12.79 18.39 6.46
C ALA A 84 11.82 19.55 6.12
N GLU A 85 11.17 19.49 4.95
CA GLU A 85 10.22 20.50 4.50
C GLU A 85 8.80 20.30 5.06
N LEU A 86 8.57 19.28 5.90
CA LEU A 86 7.25 18.98 6.44
C LEU A 86 6.98 19.76 7.71
N ARG A 87 5.94 20.60 7.69
CA ARG A 87 5.29 21.18 8.86
C ARG A 87 4.09 20.30 9.20
N GLY A 88 4.35 19.21 9.92
CA GLY A 88 3.42 18.08 10.01
C GLY A 88 2.64 18.04 11.31
N HIS A 89 1.37 17.67 11.22
CA HIS A 89 0.51 17.29 12.33
C HIS A 89 -0.03 15.88 12.12
N ASN A 90 -0.23 15.11 13.19
CA ASN A 90 -0.81 13.78 13.11
C ASN A 90 -1.95 13.61 14.12
N PHE A 91 -2.72 12.55 13.96
CA PHE A 91 -3.84 12.18 14.83
C PHE A 91 -3.41 12.03 16.30
N ALA A 92 -4.33 12.37 17.22
CA ALA A 92 -4.43 11.72 18.53
C ALA A 92 -5.46 10.58 18.48
N PRO A 93 -5.49 9.65 19.44
CA PRO A 93 -6.49 8.56 19.46
C PRO A 93 -7.95 9.02 19.56
N LEU A 94 -8.20 10.20 20.11
CA LEU A 94 -9.48 10.91 20.09
C LEU A 94 -9.21 12.42 19.89
N ALA A 95 -10.15 13.13 19.28
CA ALA A 95 -10.12 14.57 19.16
C ALA A 95 -10.19 15.22 20.56
N GLY A 96 -9.27 16.16 20.82
CA GLY A 96 -9.21 16.88 22.10
C GLY A 96 -10.19 18.05 22.14
N ASP A 97 -9.67 19.26 21.90
CA ASP A 97 -10.44 20.52 21.94
C ASP A 97 -11.16 20.84 20.63
N ARG A 98 -10.76 20.23 19.52
CA ARG A 98 -11.30 20.51 18.18
C ARG A 98 -11.41 19.25 17.33
N ALA A 99 -12.50 19.20 16.58
CA ALA A 99 -12.64 18.33 15.42
C ALA A 99 -12.17 19.07 14.17
N ARG A 100 -11.39 18.39 13.30
CA ARG A 100 -10.76 18.95 12.10
C ARG A 100 -11.23 18.33 10.79
N PHE A 101 -12.03 17.28 10.84
CA PHE A 101 -12.72 16.71 9.68
C PHE A 101 -13.96 15.94 10.11
N VAL A 102 -14.93 15.82 9.19
CA VAL A 102 -16.12 14.97 9.40
C VAL A 102 -15.68 13.51 9.50
N GLY A 103 -16.00 12.85 10.60
CA GLY A 103 -15.58 11.47 10.85
C GLY A 103 -14.43 11.31 11.84
N GLU A 104 -13.85 12.41 12.36
CA GLU A 104 -12.81 12.35 13.39
C GLU A 104 -13.37 11.76 14.69
N PRO A 105 -12.71 10.77 15.33
CA PRO A 105 -13.23 10.15 16.54
C PRO A 105 -13.18 11.09 17.74
N VAL A 106 -14.29 11.23 18.46
CA VAL A 106 -14.46 12.16 19.61
C VAL A 106 -14.60 11.42 20.93
N ALA A 107 -15.31 10.30 20.94
CA ALA A 107 -15.49 9.45 22.12
C ALA A 107 -15.64 8.00 21.73
N ALA A 108 -15.39 7.09 22.68
CA ALA A 108 -15.62 5.65 22.54
C ALA A 108 -16.60 5.16 23.62
N VAL A 109 -17.58 4.37 23.21
CA VAL A 109 -18.48 3.62 24.11
C VAL A 109 -18.09 2.16 24.07
N VAL A 110 -17.96 1.54 25.22
CA VAL A 110 -17.65 0.11 25.37
C VAL A 110 -18.81 -0.58 26.11
N ALA A 111 -19.36 -1.63 25.50
CA ALA A 111 -20.49 -2.35 26.08
C ALA A 111 -20.37 -3.88 25.88
N ASP A 112 -21.25 -4.66 26.51
CA ASP A 112 -21.31 -6.13 26.40
C ASP A 112 -21.75 -6.61 25.01
N SER A 113 -22.40 -5.74 24.24
CA SER A 113 -22.78 -6.01 22.85
C SER A 113 -22.58 -4.79 21.96
N ARG A 114 -22.44 -5.00 20.65
CA ARG A 114 -22.37 -3.93 19.68
C ARG A 114 -23.63 -3.06 19.69
N TYR A 115 -24.79 -3.68 19.80
CA TYR A 115 -26.09 -2.96 19.82
C TYR A 115 -26.19 -2.02 21.03
N ALA A 116 -25.87 -2.52 22.23
CA ALA A 116 -25.86 -1.68 23.42
C ALA A 116 -24.85 -0.51 23.32
N ALA A 117 -23.68 -0.74 22.68
CA ALA A 117 -22.70 0.30 22.45
C ALA A 117 -23.19 1.35 21.43
N GLU A 118 -23.88 0.93 20.37
CA GLU A 118 -24.49 1.82 19.36
C GLU A 118 -25.63 2.64 19.95
N ASP A 119 -26.57 2.02 20.69
CA ASP A 119 -27.65 2.71 21.37
C ASP A 119 -27.12 3.73 22.39
N ALA A 120 -26.11 3.36 23.15
CA ALA A 120 -25.49 4.27 24.12
C ALA A 120 -24.67 5.39 23.46
N ARG A 121 -24.00 5.13 22.31
CA ARG A 121 -23.35 6.19 21.54
C ARG A 121 -24.33 7.29 21.14
N ASP A 122 -25.54 6.91 20.75
CA ASP A 122 -26.57 7.86 20.33
C ASP A 122 -27.16 8.68 21.52
N LEU A 123 -26.84 8.29 22.76
CA LEU A 123 -27.16 9.02 23.98
C LEU A 123 -26.04 9.99 24.41
N LEU A 124 -24.89 10.01 23.73
CA LEU A 124 -23.85 10.99 23.98
C LEU A 124 -24.28 12.35 23.47
N GLU A 125 -24.18 13.36 24.33
CA GLU A 125 -24.48 14.75 23.96
C GLU A 125 -23.16 15.51 23.86
N VAL A 126 -22.86 16.03 22.66
CA VAL A 126 -21.64 16.82 22.41
C VAL A 126 -22.03 18.23 22.03
N GLU A 127 -21.54 19.18 22.79
CA GLU A 127 -21.69 20.60 22.50
C GLU A 127 -20.55 21.04 21.58
N TYR A 128 -20.91 21.26 20.31
CA TYR A 128 -19.99 21.75 19.29
C TYR A 128 -20.20 23.23 19.05
N GLU A 129 -19.10 23.97 18.92
CA GLU A 129 -19.09 25.32 18.39
C GLU A 129 -18.49 25.29 16.99
N PRO A 130 -19.30 25.32 15.91
CA PRO A 130 -18.81 25.31 14.56
C PRO A 130 -17.87 26.47 14.26
N LEU A 131 -16.79 26.18 13.54
CA LEU A 131 -15.76 27.13 13.13
C LEU A 131 -15.67 27.19 11.60
N PRO A 132 -15.16 28.29 11.02
CA PRO A 132 -14.89 28.36 9.59
C PRO A 132 -13.96 27.24 9.15
N SER A 133 -14.28 26.56 8.05
CA SER A 133 -13.52 25.42 7.53
C SER A 133 -12.82 25.73 6.22
N ALA A 134 -11.61 25.18 6.03
CA ALA A 134 -10.87 25.21 4.78
C ALA A 134 -11.32 24.02 3.90
N GLN A 135 -12.14 24.31 2.87
CA GLN A 135 -12.63 23.30 1.93
C GLN A 135 -12.00 23.43 0.54
N THR A 136 -11.10 24.38 0.36
CA THR A 136 -10.41 24.65 -0.91
C THR A 136 -8.90 24.72 -0.71
N LEU A 137 -8.16 24.47 -1.79
CA LEU A 137 -6.70 24.60 -1.81
C LEU A 137 -6.23 26.05 -2.05
N ALA A 138 -7.15 27.01 -2.10
CA ALA A 138 -6.84 28.40 -2.34
C ALA A 138 -6.08 29.04 -1.14
N PRO A 139 -5.16 29.97 -1.38
CA PRO A 139 -4.56 30.78 -0.34
C PRO A 139 -5.61 31.59 0.42
N GLY A 140 -5.39 31.79 1.73
CA GLY A 140 -6.30 32.59 2.58
C GLY A 140 -7.50 31.83 3.16
N ALA A 141 -7.58 30.51 2.94
CA ALA A 141 -8.54 29.64 3.64
C ALA A 141 -8.27 29.65 5.15
N PRO A 142 -9.30 29.43 6.01
CA PRO A 142 -9.15 29.35 7.46
C PRO A 142 -8.06 28.35 7.87
N ALA A 143 -7.29 28.67 8.92
CA ALA A 143 -6.21 27.79 9.38
C ALA A 143 -6.77 26.47 9.94
N VAL A 144 -6.21 25.35 9.51
CA VAL A 144 -6.53 24.01 10.03
C VAL A 144 -5.80 23.77 11.36
N HIS A 145 -4.55 24.25 11.44
CA HIS A 145 -3.73 24.25 12.65
C HIS A 145 -3.27 25.68 12.96
N ASP A 146 -3.41 26.10 14.20
CA ASP A 146 -3.18 27.51 14.62
C ASP A 146 -1.73 27.98 14.37
N ASP A 147 -0.77 27.06 14.42
CA ASP A 147 0.65 27.31 14.16
C ASP A 147 1.01 27.31 12.65
N ILE A 148 0.06 27.00 11.75
CA ILE A 148 0.23 26.95 10.30
C ILE A 148 -0.82 27.81 9.59
N ALA A 149 -0.73 29.12 9.79
CA ALA A 149 -1.75 30.08 9.32
C ALA A 149 -1.96 30.08 7.79
N ASP A 150 -0.97 29.67 7.01
CA ASP A 150 -1.04 29.59 5.53
C ASP A 150 -1.52 28.23 5.02
N ASN A 151 -1.84 27.29 5.91
CA ASN A 151 -2.19 25.91 5.61
C ASN A 151 -1.16 25.14 4.76
N VAL A 152 0.09 25.58 4.68
CA VAL A 152 1.12 24.91 3.90
C VAL A 152 1.82 23.85 4.75
N ALA A 153 1.56 22.59 4.44
CA ALA A 153 2.23 21.46 5.08
C ALA A 153 3.67 21.29 4.57
N GLY A 154 3.94 21.65 3.31
CA GLY A 154 5.28 21.60 2.76
C GLY A 154 5.34 22.11 1.32
N ARG A 155 6.57 22.47 0.89
CA ARG A 155 6.88 22.92 -0.47
C ARG A 155 8.16 22.22 -0.91
N VAL A 156 8.15 21.60 -2.10
CA VAL A 156 9.36 20.97 -2.65
C VAL A 156 9.43 21.26 -4.15
N THR A 157 10.64 21.43 -4.66
CA THR A 157 10.93 21.50 -6.09
C THR A 157 12.01 20.50 -6.41
N LEU A 158 11.72 19.64 -7.39
CA LEU A 158 12.67 18.70 -7.98
C LEU A 158 12.98 19.16 -9.40
N ALA A 159 14.23 19.16 -9.80
CA ALA A 159 14.61 19.63 -11.13
C ALA A 159 15.80 18.88 -11.71
N ARG A 160 15.84 18.81 -13.04
CA ARG A 160 16.96 18.37 -13.86
C ARG A 160 17.12 19.33 -15.05
N GLY A 161 18.36 19.78 -15.31
CA GLY A 161 18.66 20.71 -16.39
C GLY A 161 18.07 22.11 -16.20
N ASP A 162 18.23 22.98 -17.19
CA ASP A 162 17.62 24.33 -17.20
C ASP A 162 16.32 24.30 -17.98
N THR A 163 15.22 23.97 -17.27
CA THR A 163 13.89 23.86 -17.84
C THR A 163 13.40 25.19 -18.42
N ALA A 164 13.76 26.34 -17.82
CA ALA A 164 13.36 27.64 -18.31
C ALA A 164 14.04 27.98 -19.66
N ALA A 165 15.33 27.73 -19.79
CA ALA A 165 16.04 27.92 -21.07
C ALA A 165 15.55 26.93 -22.13
N ALA A 166 15.33 25.67 -21.79
CA ALA A 166 14.86 24.65 -22.69
C ALA A 166 13.44 24.95 -23.22
N LEU A 167 12.54 25.44 -22.38
CA LEU A 167 11.19 25.90 -22.81
C LEU A 167 11.25 27.10 -23.74
N ARG A 168 12.16 28.06 -23.49
CA ARG A 168 12.34 29.21 -24.39
C ARG A 168 12.91 28.82 -25.75
N ALA A 169 13.75 27.80 -25.81
CA ALA A 169 14.39 27.32 -27.03
C ALA A 169 13.55 26.29 -27.81
N ALA A 170 12.52 25.73 -27.19
CA ALA A 170 11.69 24.71 -27.83
C ALA A 170 10.92 25.25 -29.04
N PRO A 171 10.89 24.53 -30.18
CA PRO A 171 10.13 24.94 -31.36
C PRO A 171 8.64 25.11 -31.11
N ARG A 172 8.08 24.28 -30.22
CA ARG A 172 6.68 24.33 -29.81
C ARG A 172 6.56 24.24 -28.29
N VAL A 173 5.63 25.00 -27.73
CA VAL A 173 5.30 25.01 -26.30
C VAL A 173 3.79 25.01 -26.15
N ILE A 174 3.29 24.12 -25.30
CA ILE A 174 1.88 24.12 -24.86
C ILE A 174 1.80 24.14 -23.33
N SER A 175 0.71 24.70 -22.83
CA SER A 175 0.38 24.67 -21.41
C SER A 175 -1.02 24.13 -21.21
N VAL A 176 -1.21 23.36 -20.12
CA VAL A 176 -2.51 22.75 -19.79
C VAL A 176 -2.70 22.74 -18.28
N ARG A 177 -3.94 22.89 -17.85
CA ARG A 177 -4.36 22.62 -16.48
C ARG A 177 -5.02 21.24 -16.42
N LEU A 178 -4.59 20.44 -15.45
CA LEU A 178 -5.13 19.11 -15.21
C LEU A 178 -5.60 19.03 -13.76
N ARG A 179 -6.73 18.37 -13.55
CA ARG A 179 -7.25 18.09 -12.22
C ARG A 179 -7.47 16.59 -12.08
N ILE A 180 -7.10 16.07 -10.93
CA ILE A 180 -7.35 14.69 -10.51
C ILE A 180 -8.29 14.78 -9.30
N GLY A 181 -9.42 14.07 -9.37
CA GLY A 181 -10.41 14.04 -8.30
C GLY A 181 -9.94 13.22 -7.10
N ARG A 182 -10.61 13.39 -5.97
CA ARG A 182 -10.36 12.64 -4.75
C ARG A 182 -11.01 11.27 -4.82
N GLY A 183 -10.27 10.23 -4.45
CA GLY A 183 -10.72 8.86 -4.31
C GLY A 183 -10.21 8.22 -3.02
N GLY A 184 -10.50 6.94 -2.79
CA GLY A 184 -10.01 6.21 -1.63
C GLY A 184 -10.16 4.71 -1.78
N GLY A 185 -9.32 3.95 -1.07
CA GLY A 185 -9.36 2.49 -1.06
C GLY A 185 -10.61 1.97 -0.36
N GLN A 186 -11.37 1.10 -1.06
CA GLN A 186 -12.58 0.47 -0.53
C GLN A 186 -12.41 -1.07 -0.47
N PRO A 187 -11.57 -1.61 0.43
CA PRO A 187 -11.42 -3.04 0.58
C PRO A 187 -12.74 -3.69 1.01
N MET A 188 -12.97 -4.96 0.64
CA MET A 188 -14.19 -5.69 1.01
C MET A 188 -14.34 -5.82 2.52
N GLU A 189 -13.25 -6.14 3.22
CA GLU A 189 -13.18 -6.05 4.67
C GLU A 189 -12.82 -4.60 5.06
N THR A 190 -13.63 -3.98 5.92
CA THR A 190 -13.32 -2.70 6.53
C THR A 190 -12.17 -2.83 7.54
N ARG A 191 -11.80 -1.76 8.25
CA ARG A 191 -10.82 -1.83 9.33
C ARG A 191 -11.43 -2.52 10.56
N GLY A 192 -10.60 -3.10 11.40
CA GLY A 192 -11.04 -3.71 12.65
C GLY A 192 -9.88 -4.14 13.52
N LEU A 193 -10.14 -4.17 14.82
CA LEU A 193 -9.22 -4.64 15.85
C LEU A 193 -9.93 -5.47 16.92
N VAL A 194 -9.18 -6.43 17.46
CA VAL A 194 -9.45 -7.05 18.76
C VAL A 194 -8.20 -6.91 19.60
N ALA A 195 -8.31 -6.41 20.81
CA ALA A 195 -7.20 -6.30 21.75
C ALA A 195 -7.52 -7.03 23.06
N ASP A 196 -6.54 -7.73 23.61
CA ASP A 196 -6.65 -8.45 24.86
C ASP A 196 -5.44 -8.16 25.75
N TRP A 197 -5.70 -7.75 26.99
CA TRP A 197 -4.67 -7.47 27.98
C TRP A 197 -4.60 -8.59 29.01
N ASN A 198 -3.50 -9.35 29.02
CA ASN A 198 -3.19 -10.32 30.07
C ASN A 198 -2.48 -9.63 31.22
N ALA A 199 -3.22 -9.27 32.26
CA ALA A 199 -2.67 -8.57 33.44
C ALA A 199 -1.63 -9.39 34.21
N ALA A 200 -1.75 -10.72 34.23
CA ALA A 200 -0.81 -11.60 34.95
C ALA A 200 0.58 -11.62 34.30
N LEU A 201 0.64 -11.50 32.97
CA LEU A 201 1.88 -11.47 32.20
C LEU A 201 2.33 -10.05 31.84
N GLY A 202 1.48 -9.03 32.02
CA GLY A 202 1.73 -7.68 31.57
C GLY A 202 1.86 -7.60 30.04
N GLN A 203 1.09 -8.41 29.31
CA GLN A 203 1.17 -8.55 27.86
C GLN A 203 -0.13 -8.17 27.16
N LEU A 204 0.01 -7.49 26.03
CA LEU A 204 -1.06 -7.07 25.16
C LEU A 204 -0.99 -7.86 23.85
N THR A 205 -2.09 -8.52 23.48
CA THR A 205 -2.24 -9.16 22.17
C THR A 205 -3.28 -8.41 21.36
N VAL A 206 -2.94 -8.04 20.13
CA VAL A 206 -3.79 -7.28 19.22
C VAL A 206 -3.93 -8.03 17.90
N TRP A 207 -5.16 -8.32 17.50
CA TRP A 207 -5.49 -8.76 16.14
C TRP A 207 -5.95 -7.53 15.34
N ALA A 208 -5.27 -7.23 14.25
CA ALA A 208 -5.54 -6.03 13.45
C ALA A 208 -5.67 -6.36 11.96
N SER A 209 -6.69 -5.83 11.31
CA SER A 209 -6.81 -5.84 9.85
C SER A 209 -5.85 -4.79 9.27
N SER A 210 -4.57 -5.17 9.08
CA SER A 210 -3.48 -4.23 8.79
C SER A 210 -2.44 -4.78 7.82
N GLN A 211 -1.79 -3.85 7.11
CA GLN A 211 -0.62 -4.10 6.25
C GLN A 211 0.71 -3.98 7.01
N VAL A 212 0.71 -3.41 8.23
CA VAL A 212 1.92 -2.98 8.97
C VAL A 212 1.91 -3.36 10.45
N PRO A 213 1.78 -4.66 10.79
CA PRO A 213 1.63 -5.09 12.19
C PRO A 213 2.79 -4.67 13.09
N HIS A 214 4.03 -4.66 12.60
CA HIS A 214 5.19 -4.22 13.36
C HIS A 214 5.16 -2.71 13.67
N GLN A 215 4.65 -1.89 12.74
CA GLN A 215 4.48 -0.46 13.00
C GLN A 215 3.37 -0.20 14.03
N ILE A 216 2.26 -0.94 13.96
CA ILE A 216 1.21 -0.88 14.99
C ILE A 216 1.78 -1.25 16.36
N ARG A 217 2.58 -2.33 16.46
CA ARG A 217 3.27 -2.74 17.70
C ARG A 217 4.09 -1.59 18.28
N GLN A 218 4.89 -0.93 17.45
CA GLN A 218 5.73 0.17 17.89
C GLN A 218 4.90 1.36 18.41
N PHE A 219 3.86 1.77 17.68
CA PHE A 219 3.01 2.89 18.09
C PHE A 219 2.26 2.60 19.39
N ILE A 220 1.74 1.38 19.57
CA ILE A 220 1.11 0.96 20.81
C ILE A 220 2.12 0.99 21.96
N ALA A 221 3.32 0.45 21.76
CA ALA A 221 4.38 0.43 22.77
C ALA A 221 4.73 1.87 23.19
N ASP A 222 4.96 2.77 22.24
CA ASP A 222 5.33 4.16 22.50
C ASP A 222 4.22 4.96 23.18
N LEU A 223 2.97 4.83 22.76
CA LEU A 223 1.86 5.64 23.24
C LEU A 223 1.24 5.12 24.55
N LEU A 224 1.33 3.80 24.78
CA LEU A 224 0.85 3.19 26.02
C LEU A 224 1.96 2.96 27.05
N ASP A 225 3.17 3.47 26.81
CA ASP A 225 4.34 3.31 27.70
C ASP A 225 4.59 1.83 28.04
N LEU A 226 4.62 0.95 27.01
CA LEU A 226 4.92 -0.47 27.09
C LEU A 226 6.25 -0.78 26.39
N ALA A 227 6.94 -1.82 26.86
CA ALA A 227 8.08 -2.35 26.12
C ALA A 227 7.59 -3.12 24.86
N PRO A 228 8.29 -3.07 23.71
CA PRO A 228 7.85 -3.75 22.49
C PRO A 228 7.58 -5.26 22.67
N HIS A 229 8.31 -5.95 23.52
CA HIS A 229 8.11 -7.38 23.82
C HIS A 229 6.81 -7.67 24.62
N GLN A 230 6.21 -6.66 25.23
CA GLN A 230 4.91 -6.77 25.90
C GLN A 230 3.74 -6.67 24.92
N VAL A 231 4.00 -6.30 23.66
CA VAL A 231 2.96 -6.08 22.65
C VAL A 231 3.16 -7.08 21.50
N ARG A 232 2.18 -7.95 21.29
CA ARG A 232 2.11 -8.82 20.12
C ARG A 232 0.98 -8.37 19.22
N VAL A 233 1.29 -8.13 17.94
CA VAL A 233 0.29 -7.80 16.92
C VAL A 233 0.22 -8.91 15.89
N LEU A 234 -0.99 -9.34 15.59
CA LEU A 234 -1.29 -10.33 14.55
C LEU A 234 -2.18 -9.70 13.49
N ALA A 235 -1.78 -9.77 12.23
CA ALA A 235 -2.65 -9.54 11.10
C ALA A 235 -3.15 -10.92 10.61
N PRO A 236 -4.40 -11.31 10.91
CA PRO A 236 -4.98 -12.57 10.41
C PRO A 236 -5.22 -12.49 8.90
N ASP A 237 -6.15 -13.23 8.34
CA ASP A 237 -6.57 -12.97 6.98
C ASP A 237 -7.09 -11.53 6.84
N VAL A 238 -6.61 -10.81 5.83
CA VAL A 238 -7.01 -9.42 5.58
C VAL A 238 -7.73 -9.33 4.24
N GLY A 239 -8.97 -8.87 4.27
CA GLY A 239 -9.88 -8.79 3.12
C GLY A 239 -9.66 -7.58 2.22
N GLY A 240 -8.40 -7.38 1.78
CA GLY A 240 -7.95 -6.24 1.00
C GLY A 240 -7.32 -5.15 1.84
N GLY A 241 -6.32 -4.46 1.29
CA GLY A 241 -5.64 -3.35 1.96
C GLY A 241 -5.49 -2.13 1.06
N PHE A 242 -4.81 -2.27 -0.08
CA PHE A 242 -4.62 -1.27 -1.14
C PHE A 242 -4.00 0.06 -0.68
N GLY A 243 -3.45 0.13 0.54
CA GLY A 243 -2.96 1.35 1.18
C GLY A 243 -3.90 1.88 2.29
N ALA A 244 -5.21 1.61 2.24
CA ALA A 244 -6.15 2.04 3.27
C ALA A 244 -5.86 1.43 4.66
N LYS A 245 -5.08 0.34 4.75
CA LYS A 245 -4.65 -0.32 5.99
C LYS A 245 -3.14 -0.21 6.23
N LEU A 246 -2.50 0.78 5.58
CA LEU A 246 -1.05 1.01 5.65
C LEU A 246 -0.64 1.91 6.80
N ILE A 247 -1.51 2.79 7.26
CA ILE A 247 -1.18 3.71 8.36
C ILE A 247 -1.62 3.12 9.70
N VAL A 248 -1.08 3.68 10.77
CA VAL A 248 -1.62 3.48 12.12
C VAL A 248 -2.71 4.52 12.33
N TYR A 249 -3.92 4.09 12.55
CA TYR A 249 -5.09 4.93 12.80
C TYR A 249 -5.30 5.21 14.30
N PRO A 250 -6.10 6.22 14.66
CA PRO A 250 -6.51 6.47 16.03
C PRO A 250 -6.98 5.21 16.78
N GLU A 251 -7.76 4.38 16.11
CA GLU A 251 -8.35 3.15 16.65
C GLU A 251 -7.30 2.09 16.98
N ASP A 252 -6.17 2.04 16.22
CA ASP A 252 -5.08 1.08 16.45
C ASP A 252 -4.38 1.28 17.81
N VAL A 253 -4.55 2.45 18.43
CA VAL A 253 -4.05 2.77 19.76
C VAL A 253 -5.18 2.78 20.79
N LEU A 254 -6.35 3.31 20.42
CA LEU A 254 -7.49 3.45 21.32
C LEU A 254 -8.04 2.10 21.80
N ILE A 255 -8.21 1.12 20.92
CA ILE A 255 -8.77 -0.19 21.29
C ILE A 255 -7.82 -0.97 22.22
N PRO A 256 -6.50 -1.03 21.97
CA PRO A 256 -5.52 -1.53 22.95
C PRO A 256 -5.54 -0.80 24.31
N PHE A 257 -5.67 0.53 24.30
CA PHE A 257 -5.83 1.31 25.53
C PHE A 257 -7.08 0.88 26.32
N LEU A 258 -8.22 0.72 25.64
CA LEU A 258 -9.46 0.26 26.28
C LEU A 258 -9.35 -1.14 26.86
N ALA A 259 -8.74 -2.08 26.14
CA ALA A 259 -8.53 -3.44 26.63
C ALA A 259 -7.65 -3.47 27.88
N ARG A 260 -6.57 -2.67 27.92
CA ARG A 260 -5.70 -2.53 29.08
C ARG A 260 -6.42 -1.88 30.27
N ARG A 261 -7.18 -0.81 30.03
CA ARG A 261 -7.93 -0.07 31.04
C ARG A 261 -8.99 -0.92 31.73
N LEU A 262 -9.68 -1.76 30.95
CA LEU A 262 -10.78 -2.60 31.44
C LEU A 262 -10.33 -3.99 31.90
N ALA A 263 -9.08 -4.38 31.62
CA ALA A 263 -8.56 -5.74 31.82
C ALA A 263 -9.50 -6.83 31.22
N ARG A 264 -10.12 -6.52 30.10
CA ARG A 264 -11.02 -7.39 29.31
C ARG A 264 -10.73 -7.22 27.83
N PRO A 265 -10.94 -8.26 27.00
CA PRO A 265 -10.80 -8.11 25.57
C PRO A 265 -11.84 -7.14 25.00
N VAL A 266 -11.40 -6.27 24.08
CA VAL A 266 -12.24 -5.27 23.40
C VAL A 266 -12.12 -5.43 21.90
N ARG A 267 -13.27 -5.43 21.19
CA ARG A 267 -13.37 -5.48 19.75
C ARG A 267 -14.00 -4.21 19.20
N TRP A 268 -13.42 -3.67 18.12
CA TRP A 268 -14.02 -2.68 17.26
C TRP A 268 -13.98 -3.17 15.81
N ILE A 269 -15.09 -3.11 15.11
CA ILE A 269 -15.18 -3.38 13.67
C ILE A 269 -15.88 -2.20 13.01
N GLU A 270 -15.15 -1.54 12.13
CA GLU A 270 -15.65 -0.42 11.33
C GLU A 270 -16.79 -0.88 10.41
N ASP A 271 -17.87 -0.12 10.32
CA ASP A 271 -18.86 -0.32 9.27
C ASP A 271 -18.49 0.42 7.97
N ARG A 272 -19.24 0.18 6.89
CA ARG A 272 -18.93 0.76 5.59
C ARG A 272 -19.11 2.28 5.54
N LEU A 273 -20.14 2.81 6.22
CA LEU A 273 -20.36 4.26 6.31
C LEU A 273 -19.23 4.93 7.10
N GLU A 274 -18.86 4.33 8.21
CA GLU A 274 -17.75 4.77 9.04
C GLU A 274 -16.42 4.77 8.24
N HIS A 275 -16.17 3.73 7.44
CA HIS A 275 -15.01 3.64 6.57
C HIS A 275 -14.96 4.80 5.56
N MET A 276 -16.06 5.11 4.93
CA MET A 276 -16.14 6.21 3.95
C MET A 276 -15.94 7.59 4.58
N LEU A 277 -16.27 7.75 5.87
CA LEU A 277 -16.11 8.99 6.61
C LEU A 277 -14.71 9.18 7.21
N ALA A 278 -14.02 8.08 7.55
CA ALA A 278 -12.85 8.14 8.43
C ALA A 278 -11.60 7.45 7.89
N ALA A 279 -11.72 6.52 6.94
CA ALA A 279 -10.54 5.94 6.30
C ALA A 279 -9.88 6.95 5.36
N THR A 280 -8.55 6.93 5.34
CA THR A 280 -7.77 7.89 4.55
C THR A 280 -8.06 7.80 3.06
N GLN A 281 -7.94 8.92 2.39
CA GLN A 281 -8.25 9.14 0.98
C GLN A 281 -6.97 9.45 0.18
N GLU A 282 -7.09 9.61 -1.15
CA GLU A 282 -5.97 9.99 -2.02
C GLU A 282 -6.45 10.57 -3.35
N ARG A 283 -5.53 10.83 -4.23
CA ARG A 283 -5.55 11.26 -5.63
C ARG A 283 -5.65 12.75 -5.87
N GLU A 284 -6.34 13.54 -5.06
CA GLU A 284 -6.64 14.93 -5.40
C GLU A 284 -5.39 15.79 -5.57
N GLN A 285 -5.18 16.26 -6.82
CA GLN A 285 -4.13 17.20 -7.20
C GLN A 285 -4.61 18.11 -8.33
N GLU A 286 -4.13 19.36 -8.33
CA GLU A 286 -4.33 20.33 -9.41
C GLU A 286 -2.97 20.73 -9.99
N HIS A 287 -2.80 20.53 -11.30
CA HIS A 287 -1.54 20.68 -12.02
C HIS A 287 -1.62 21.82 -13.06
N GLU A 288 -0.55 22.61 -13.15
CA GLU A 288 -0.28 23.53 -14.24
C GLU A 288 0.98 23.03 -14.96
N VAL A 289 0.78 22.44 -16.13
CA VAL A 289 1.82 21.77 -16.90
C VAL A 289 2.20 22.57 -18.12
N THR A 290 3.50 22.79 -18.33
CA THR A 290 4.04 23.39 -19.56
C THR A 290 5.06 22.44 -20.16
N VAL A 291 4.93 22.10 -21.44
CA VAL A 291 5.82 21.21 -22.16
C VAL A 291 6.35 21.87 -23.44
N GLY A 292 7.67 21.75 -23.64
CA GLY A 292 8.38 22.12 -24.86
C GLY A 292 8.74 20.87 -25.66
N PHE A 293 8.50 20.89 -26.97
CA PHE A 293 8.74 19.74 -27.87
C PHE A 293 9.09 20.20 -29.29
N ASP A 294 9.65 19.28 -30.08
CA ASP A 294 9.95 19.52 -31.48
C ASP A 294 8.82 19.04 -32.43
N ASP A 295 8.98 19.31 -33.75
CA ASP A 295 7.99 18.90 -34.76
C ASP A 295 7.87 17.37 -34.94
N ALA A 296 8.85 16.62 -34.46
CA ALA A 296 8.80 15.17 -34.40
C ALA A 296 8.06 14.64 -33.13
N GLY A 297 7.61 15.54 -32.27
CA GLY A 297 6.94 15.18 -31.00
C GLY A 297 7.90 14.72 -29.90
N ARG A 298 9.22 14.99 -30.03
CA ARG A 298 10.17 14.68 -28.97
C ARG A 298 10.10 15.74 -27.88
N LEU A 299 9.98 15.31 -26.64
CA LEU A 299 9.93 16.17 -25.47
C LEU A 299 11.32 16.75 -25.17
N LEU A 300 11.40 18.06 -25.02
CA LEU A 300 12.63 18.80 -24.76
C LEU A 300 12.66 19.36 -23.34
N ALA A 301 11.51 19.78 -22.83
CA ALA A 301 11.36 20.30 -21.47
C ALA A 301 9.95 20.03 -20.93
N LEU A 302 9.88 19.80 -19.62
CA LEU A 302 8.61 19.64 -18.91
C LEU A 302 8.66 20.42 -17.59
N ARG A 303 7.69 21.30 -17.38
CA ARG A 303 7.46 21.96 -16.09
C ARG A 303 6.07 21.60 -15.59
N ASP A 304 6.02 21.10 -14.36
CA ASP A 304 4.78 20.84 -13.63
C ASP A 304 4.77 21.58 -12.30
N ARG A 305 3.72 22.34 -12.05
CA ARG A 305 3.45 23.00 -10.78
C ARG A 305 2.12 22.53 -10.28
N PHE A 306 2.11 21.91 -9.09
CA PHE A 306 0.85 21.37 -8.59
C PHE A 306 0.61 21.66 -7.11
N VAL A 307 -0.68 21.64 -6.78
CA VAL A 307 -1.15 21.73 -5.41
C VAL A 307 -1.72 20.38 -5.01
N HIS A 308 -1.33 19.91 -3.83
CA HIS A 308 -1.74 18.64 -3.26
C HIS A 308 -2.55 18.87 -1.98
N ASP A 309 -3.72 18.24 -1.85
CA ASP A 309 -4.50 18.24 -0.62
C ASP A 309 -4.00 17.16 0.35
N THR A 310 -3.56 17.55 1.55
CA THR A 310 -3.16 16.59 2.59
C THR A 310 -4.32 16.15 3.47
N GLY A 311 -5.47 16.84 3.41
CA GLY A 311 -6.50 16.75 4.42
C GLY A 311 -6.08 17.40 5.75
N ALA A 312 -6.70 17.00 6.85
CA ALA A 312 -6.49 17.63 8.16
C ALA A 312 -5.18 17.22 8.84
N TYR A 313 -4.57 16.10 8.44
CA TYR A 313 -3.36 15.56 9.06
C TYR A 313 -2.42 14.95 8.01
N THR A 314 -1.16 14.74 8.39
CA THR A 314 -0.10 14.21 7.51
C THR A 314 0.54 12.93 8.07
N PRO A 315 -0.22 11.84 8.34
CA PRO A 315 0.33 10.63 8.95
C PRO A 315 1.42 9.94 8.11
N ARG A 316 1.45 10.21 6.79
CA ARG A 316 2.49 9.76 5.84
C ARG A 316 3.31 10.90 5.25
N GLY A 317 3.29 12.06 5.88
CA GLY A 317 4.10 13.21 5.47
C GLY A 317 3.86 13.62 4.02
N LEU A 318 4.93 13.83 3.27
CA LEU A 318 4.90 14.26 1.86
C LEU A 318 5.07 13.12 0.85
N VAL A 319 4.91 11.85 1.25
CA VAL A 319 5.19 10.68 0.37
C VAL A 319 4.43 10.76 -0.96
N VAL A 320 3.13 11.08 -0.94
CA VAL A 320 2.30 11.12 -2.16
C VAL A 320 2.78 12.19 -3.14
N PRO A 321 2.88 13.50 -2.78
CA PRO A 321 3.32 14.52 -3.72
C PRO A 321 4.81 14.37 -4.12
N LEU A 322 5.68 13.85 -3.25
CA LEU A 322 7.06 13.54 -3.60
C LEU A 322 7.14 12.44 -4.66
N LEU A 323 6.32 11.38 -4.55
CA LEU A 323 6.26 10.34 -5.58
C LEU A 323 5.68 10.88 -6.89
N THR A 324 4.67 11.75 -6.85
CA THR A 324 4.18 12.43 -8.06
C THR A 324 5.31 13.21 -8.73
N ALA A 325 6.03 14.04 -7.99
CA ALA A 325 7.09 14.89 -8.52
C ALA A 325 8.31 14.08 -9.03
N SER A 326 8.75 13.08 -8.28
CA SER A 326 9.94 12.29 -8.63
C SER A 326 9.71 11.33 -9.80
N MET A 327 8.47 10.84 -9.98
CA MET A 327 8.11 9.90 -11.03
C MET A 327 7.48 10.57 -12.28
N LEU A 328 7.50 11.91 -12.34
CA LEU A 328 6.82 12.68 -13.40
C LEU A 328 7.26 12.32 -14.82
N THR A 329 8.53 12.01 -15.03
CA THR A 329 9.04 11.61 -16.35
C THR A 329 8.53 10.23 -16.79
N GLY A 330 8.10 9.38 -15.84
CA GLY A 330 7.71 8.02 -16.13
C GLY A 330 8.79 7.27 -16.95
N PRO A 331 8.38 6.56 -18.01
CA PRO A 331 9.30 5.81 -18.88
C PRO A 331 10.00 6.66 -19.96
N TYR A 332 9.91 8.01 -19.91
CA TYR A 332 10.29 8.86 -21.01
C TYR A 332 11.58 9.64 -20.78
N ARG A 333 12.33 9.86 -21.86
CA ARG A 333 13.53 10.69 -21.91
C ARG A 333 13.14 12.15 -22.07
N ILE A 334 13.31 12.95 -21.01
CA ILE A 334 13.03 14.39 -21.03
C ILE A 334 14.29 15.10 -20.51
N PRO A 335 15.00 15.86 -21.36
CA PRO A 335 16.29 16.45 -20.99
C PRO A 335 16.24 17.47 -19.86
N ALA A 336 15.15 18.25 -19.78
CA ALA A 336 14.99 19.29 -18.76
C ALA A 336 13.61 19.15 -18.09
N VAL A 337 13.59 19.00 -16.77
CA VAL A 337 12.35 18.80 -15.99
C VAL A 337 12.39 19.65 -14.73
N GLU A 338 11.28 20.30 -14.42
CA GLU A 338 11.02 20.97 -13.15
C GLU A 338 9.64 20.53 -12.65
N SER A 339 9.60 19.86 -11.51
CA SER A 339 8.36 19.52 -10.82
C SER A 339 8.36 20.16 -9.44
N SER A 340 7.35 20.99 -9.17
CA SER A 340 7.22 21.68 -7.89
C SER A 340 5.81 21.54 -7.34
N PHE A 341 5.71 21.35 -6.02
CA PHE A 341 4.42 21.26 -5.37
C PHE A 341 4.30 22.08 -4.10
N VAL A 342 3.05 22.39 -3.78
CA VAL A 342 2.62 22.90 -2.48
C VAL A 342 1.61 21.90 -1.91
N SER A 343 1.94 21.30 -0.78
CA SER A 343 0.99 20.51 0.01
C SER A 343 0.23 21.41 0.96
N ARG A 344 -1.11 21.32 0.96
CA ARG A 344 -1.96 22.16 1.80
C ARG A 344 -2.86 21.32 2.70
N TYR A 345 -3.02 21.81 3.93
CA TYR A 345 -4.05 21.32 4.85
C TYR A 345 -5.43 21.79 4.44
N THR A 346 -6.42 20.92 4.62
CA THR A 346 -7.86 21.21 4.51
C THR A 346 -8.60 20.52 5.65
N HIS A 347 -9.81 20.96 5.96
CA HIS A 347 -10.68 20.27 6.93
C HIS A 347 -11.40 19.11 6.28
N ARG A 348 -10.61 18.20 5.67
CA ARG A 348 -11.05 16.96 5.02
C ARG A 348 -10.31 15.76 5.58
N VAL A 349 -10.80 14.58 5.32
CA VAL A 349 -10.12 13.33 5.69
C VAL A 349 -8.68 13.35 5.17
N PRO A 350 -7.70 12.92 5.97
CA PRO A 350 -6.29 12.91 5.57
C PRO A 350 -6.01 12.08 4.33
N VAL A 351 -5.04 12.55 3.53
CA VAL A 351 -4.55 11.87 2.34
C VAL A 351 -3.34 11.03 2.66
N THR A 352 -3.38 9.75 2.24
CA THR A 352 -2.26 8.80 2.41
C THR A 352 -2.13 7.92 1.17
N PRO A 353 -1.02 7.18 1.03
CA PRO A 353 -0.85 6.29 -0.11
C PRO A 353 -2.02 5.32 -0.33
N TYR A 354 -2.63 5.38 -1.50
CA TYR A 354 -3.55 4.40 -2.05
C TYR A 354 -2.90 3.78 -3.28
N ARG A 355 -3.18 2.55 -3.66
CA ARG A 355 -2.49 1.77 -4.70
C ARG A 355 -1.87 2.63 -5.80
N GLY A 356 -0.51 2.67 -5.85
CA GLY A 356 0.29 3.55 -6.71
C GLY A 356 0.91 4.77 -6.03
N ALA A 357 0.25 5.38 -5.00
CA ALA A 357 0.82 6.38 -4.09
C ALA A 357 1.51 7.57 -4.76
N GLY A 358 0.81 8.35 -5.57
CA GLY A 358 1.37 9.52 -6.29
C GLY A 358 1.87 9.18 -7.70
N GLN A 359 2.30 7.95 -7.96
CA GLN A 359 2.69 7.53 -9.31
C GLN A 359 1.53 7.55 -10.33
N PRO A 360 0.28 7.16 -9.98
CA PRO A 360 -0.85 7.30 -10.89
C PRO A 360 -1.10 8.74 -11.33
N GLN A 361 -0.89 9.71 -10.44
CA GLN A 361 -0.99 11.13 -10.76
C GLN A 361 0.10 11.54 -11.76
N ALA A 362 1.35 11.14 -11.52
CA ALA A 362 2.46 11.38 -12.43
C ALA A 362 2.21 10.78 -13.82
N VAL A 363 1.76 9.52 -13.87
CA VAL A 363 1.41 8.83 -15.12
C VAL A 363 0.27 9.55 -15.85
N PHE A 364 -0.79 9.94 -15.14
CA PHE A 364 -1.89 10.69 -15.73
C PHE A 364 -1.38 12.00 -16.38
N VAL A 365 -0.54 12.76 -15.69
CA VAL A 365 -0.01 14.04 -16.20
C VAL A 365 0.83 13.81 -17.45
N ILE A 366 1.83 12.93 -17.41
CA ILE A 366 2.73 12.74 -18.56
C ILE A 366 2.02 12.12 -19.77
N GLU A 367 1.10 11.18 -19.54
CA GLU A 367 0.35 10.53 -20.62
C GLU A 367 -0.63 11.48 -21.29
N ARG A 368 -1.27 12.39 -20.54
CA ARG A 368 -2.09 13.46 -21.10
C ARG A 368 -1.26 14.47 -21.89
N VAL A 369 -0.07 14.81 -21.42
CA VAL A 369 0.88 15.67 -22.14
C VAL A 369 1.24 15.06 -23.49
N LEU A 370 1.59 13.77 -23.53
CA LEU A 370 1.93 13.08 -24.80
C LEU A 370 0.75 13.02 -25.78
N ASP A 371 -0.48 12.83 -25.28
CA ASP A 371 -1.68 12.91 -26.13
C ASP A 371 -1.87 14.31 -26.73
N LEU A 372 -1.59 15.37 -25.98
CA LEU A 372 -1.66 16.74 -26.46
C LEU A 372 -0.57 17.01 -27.50
N VAL A 373 0.66 16.56 -27.26
CA VAL A 373 1.78 16.66 -28.21
C VAL A 373 1.45 15.92 -29.50
N ALA A 374 0.88 14.72 -29.43
CA ALA A 374 0.45 13.95 -30.59
C ALA A 374 -0.59 14.74 -31.44
N ARG A 375 -1.57 15.34 -30.77
CA ARG A 375 -2.59 16.18 -31.42
C ARG A 375 -2.00 17.41 -32.08
N GLU A 376 -1.12 18.14 -31.38
CA GLU A 376 -0.51 19.37 -31.88
C GLU A 376 0.45 19.15 -33.07
N THR A 377 1.08 17.97 -33.12
CA THR A 377 1.98 17.57 -34.21
C THR A 377 1.29 16.83 -35.34
N GLY A 378 0.03 16.45 -35.15
CA GLY A 378 -0.71 15.59 -36.08
C GLY A 378 -0.18 14.17 -36.21
N ARG A 379 0.63 13.72 -35.24
CA ARG A 379 1.24 12.38 -35.19
C ARG A 379 0.36 11.39 -34.45
N ASP A 380 0.59 10.10 -34.73
CA ASP A 380 -0.03 9.04 -33.96
C ASP A 380 0.50 9.05 -32.52
N ARG A 381 -0.40 8.78 -31.55
CA ARG A 381 -0.07 8.81 -30.12
C ARG A 381 0.89 7.71 -29.68
N ALA A 382 0.89 6.56 -30.35
CA ALA A 382 1.84 5.49 -30.11
C ALA A 382 3.23 5.83 -30.65
N GLU A 383 3.30 6.46 -31.84
CA GLU A 383 4.56 6.95 -32.43
C GLU A 383 5.24 7.99 -31.54
N VAL A 384 4.47 8.96 -31.01
CA VAL A 384 5.03 9.98 -30.10
C VAL A 384 5.58 9.33 -28.84
N ARG A 385 4.92 8.31 -28.28
CA ARG A 385 5.43 7.56 -27.14
C ARG A 385 6.72 6.81 -27.48
N LEU A 386 6.73 6.04 -28.58
CA LEU A 386 7.92 5.31 -29.03
C LEU A 386 9.14 6.23 -29.27
N ALA A 387 8.91 7.46 -29.77
CA ALA A 387 9.98 8.43 -29.98
C ALA A 387 10.63 8.95 -28.69
N ASN A 388 9.89 8.88 -27.58
CA ASN A 388 10.32 9.42 -26.29
C ASN A 388 10.72 8.33 -25.26
N LEU A 389 10.32 7.07 -25.44
CA LEU A 389 10.65 6.00 -24.48
C LEU A 389 12.16 5.82 -24.30
N VAL A 390 12.57 5.53 -23.07
CA VAL A 390 13.92 5.04 -22.75
C VAL A 390 14.09 3.67 -23.41
N ARG A 391 15.26 3.44 -24.05
CA ARG A 391 15.56 2.21 -24.77
C ARG A 391 16.26 1.21 -23.87
N ALA A 392 16.26 -0.08 -24.25
CA ALA A 392 16.94 -1.12 -23.51
C ALA A 392 18.46 -0.89 -23.41
N GLU A 393 19.07 -0.34 -24.46
CA GLU A 393 20.50 0.01 -24.47
C GLU A 393 20.89 1.19 -23.59
N ASP A 394 19.91 2.02 -23.17
CA ASP A 394 20.13 3.17 -22.30
C ASP A 394 20.03 2.77 -20.79
N MET A 395 19.64 1.51 -20.49
CA MET A 395 19.50 1.03 -19.10
C MET A 395 20.85 0.64 -18.47
N PRO A 396 21.05 0.90 -17.17
CA PRO A 396 20.15 1.62 -16.26
C PRO A 396 20.05 3.11 -16.60
N TRP A 397 18.82 3.68 -16.53
CA TRP A 397 18.53 5.05 -16.90
C TRP A 397 18.36 5.95 -15.69
N ASP A 398 19.30 6.86 -15.45
CA ASP A 398 19.18 7.91 -14.45
C ASP A 398 18.31 9.05 -14.97
N THR A 399 17.13 9.25 -14.36
CA THR A 399 16.25 10.37 -14.70
C THR A 399 16.83 11.72 -14.28
N GLY A 400 17.81 11.74 -13.37
CA GLY A 400 18.36 12.93 -12.74
C GLY A 400 17.41 13.66 -11.78
N LEU A 401 16.20 13.12 -11.57
CA LEU A 401 15.28 13.63 -10.55
C LEU A 401 15.57 12.96 -9.20
N PRO A 402 15.65 13.74 -8.10
CA PRO A 402 15.77 13.18 -6.77
C PRO A 402 14.63 12.17 -6.50
N ASN A 403 14.96 11.04 -5.89
CA ASN A 403 13.95 10.09 -5.46
C ASN A 403 13.16 10.63 -4.25
N TYR A 404 11.99 10.09 -3.99
CA TYR A 404 11.09 10.56 -2.92
C TYR A 404 11.67 10.44 -1.49
N ARG A 405 12.80 9.72 -1.31
CA ARG A 405 13.52 9.60 -0.02
C ARG A 405 14.57 10.70 0.16
N GLY A 406 14.89 11.48 -0.90
CA GLY A 406 15.95 12.47 -0.89
C GLY A 406 17.35 11.87 -0.84
N SER A 407 17.53 10.57 -1.11
CA SER A 407 18.81 9.87 -1.11
C SER A 407 19.12 9.31 -2.51
N GLY A 408 19.67 10.15 -3.41
CA GLY A 408 19.94 9.78 -4.79
C GLY A 408 18.80 10.09 -5.75
N HIS A 409 18.90 9.59 -6.97
CA HIS A 409 17.94 9.81 -8.05
C HIS A 409 17.00 8.63 -8.27
N VAL A 410 15.98 8.87 -9.09
CA VAL A 410 15.16 7.80 -9.71
C VAL A 410 15.98 7.20 -10.84
N VAL A 411 16.42 5.95 -10.68
CA VAL A 411 17.19 5.22 -11.68
C VAL A 411 16.39 3.99 -12.10
N LEU A 412 15.93 3.96 -13.34
CA LEU A 412 15.26 2.79 -13.90
C LEU A 412 16.33 1.70 -14.12
N ASP A 413 16.22 0.60 -13.39
CA ASP A 413 17.25 -0.43 -13.29
C ASP A 413 17.38 -1.30 -14.55
N SER A 414 16.25 -1.58 -15.21
CA SER A 414 16.18 -2.51 -16.36
C SER A 414 14.87 -2.33 -17.15
N GLY A 415 14.77 -2.98 -18.29
CA GLY A 415 13.56 -3.09 -19.10
C GLY A 415 13.77 -2.75 -20.57
N ASP A 416 12.88 -3.28 -21.43
CA ASP A 416 12.74 -2.90 -22.84
C ASP A 416 11.38 -2.24 -23.05
N LEU A 417 11.29 -0.97 -22.67
CA LEU A 417 10.05 -0.20 -22.68
C LEU A 417 9.42 -0.08 -24.07
N PRO A 418 10.20 0.15 -25.17
CA PRO A 418 9.65 0.11 -26.52
C PRO A 418 9.03 -1.23 -26.89
N SER A 419 9.64 -2.37 -26.50
CA SER A 419 9.09 -3.70 -26.79
C SER A 419 7.80 -3.97 -25.99
N VAL A 420 7.70 -3.47 -24.76
CA VAL A 420 6.47 -3.56 -23.96
C VAL A 420 5.32 -2.85 -24.66
N LEU A 421 5.55 -1.62 -25.19
CA LEU A 421 4.52 -0.90 -25.93
C LEU A 421 4.18 -1.60 -27.26
N ARG A 422 5.18 -2.02 -28.06
CA ARG A 422 4.92 -2.71 -29.33
C ARG A 422 4.07 -3.96 -29.16
N ARG A 423 4.35 -4.77 -28.12
CA ARG A 423 3.55 -5.98 -27.80
C ARG A 423 2.10 -5.64 -27.42
N ALA A 424 1.88 -4.55 -26.69
CA ALA A 424 0.53 -4.09 -26.38
C ALA A 424 -0.22 -3.67 -27.66
N LEU A 425 0.45 -2.89 -28.54
CA LEU A 425 -0.13 -2.45 -29.82
C LEU A 425 -0.46 -3.62 -30.74
N GLU A 426 0.45 -4.58 -30.86
CA GLU A 426 0.24 -5.81 -31.64
C GLU A 426 -0.91 -6.65 -31.08
N SER A 427 -0.93 -6.90 -29.78
CA SER A 427 -1.99 -7.64 -29.09
C SER A 427 -3.37 -6.99 -29.27
N ALA A 428 -3.43 -5.68 -29.29
CA ALA A 428 -4.66 -4.91 -29.51
C ALA A 428 -5.08 -4.88 -30.99
N GLY A 429 -4.21 -5.16 -31.94
CA GLY A 429 -4.42 -4.85 -33.34
C GLY A 429 -4.62 -3.35 -33.54
N TYR A 430 -3.75 -2.53 -32.94
CA TYR A 430 -3.93 -1.09 -32.74
C TYR A 430 -4.30 -0.33 -34.02
N ASP A 431 -3.58 -0.54 -35.12
CA ASP A 431 -3.82 0.18 -36.38
C ASP A 431 -5.24 -0.07 -36.94
N THR A 432 -5.68 -1.33 -36.85
CA THR A 432 -7.05 -1.71 -37.28
C THR A 432 -8.09 -1.03 -36.36
N ARG A 433 -7.87 -1.06 -35.04
CA ARG A 433 -8.80 -0.43 -34.07
C ARG A 433 -8.84 1.08 -34.20
N ALA A 434 -7.70 1.71 -34.46
CA ALA A 434 -7.62 3.16 -34.72
C ALA A 434 -8.40 3.54 -35.98
N ALA A 435 -8.26 2.78 -37.07
CA ALA A 435 -9.02 2.97 -38.31
C ALA A 435 -10.53 2.72 -38.11
N GLU A 436 -10.93 1.65 -37.43
CA GLU A 436 -12.31 1.35 -37.06
C GLU A 436 -12.94 2.48 -36.23
N ALA A 437 -12.20 2.98 -35.22
CA ALA A 437 -12.65 4.11 -34.42
C ALA A 437 -12.79 5.40 -35.22
N ALA A 438 -11.87 5.69 -36.14
CA ALA A 438 -11.98 6.84 -37.04
C ALA A 438 -13.21 6.73 -37.96
N ALA A 439 -13.44 5.55 -38.55
CA ALA A 439 -14.62 5.28 -39.38
C ALA A 439 -15.92 5.36 -38.55
N ALA A 440 -15.94 4.94 -37.33
CA ALA A 440 -17.08 5.06 -36.41
C ALA A 440 -17.39 6.54 -36.10
N ARG A 441 -16.35 7.34 -35.81
CA ARG A 441 -16.51 8.80 -35.60
C ARG A 441 -17.07 9.51 -36.84
N ALA A 442 -16.63 9.13 -38.04
CA ALA A 442 -17.18 9.67 -39.30
C ALA A 442 -18.67 9.36 -39.45
N ARG A 443 -19.18 8.34 -38.77
CA ARG A 443 -20.63 7.98 -38.74
C ARG A 443 -21.35 8.55 -37.49
N GLY A 444 -20.72 9.47 -36.75
CA GLY A 444 -21.33 10.15 -35.61
C GLY A 444 -21.25 9.37 -34.28
N ARG A 445 -20.54 8.23 -34.21
CA ARG A 445 -20.31 7.51 -32.95
C ARG A 445 -19.08 8.09 -32.26
N LEU A 446 -19.12 8.18 -30.93
CA LEU A 446 -18.00 8.68 -30.11
C LEU A 446 -17.10 7.50 -29.66
N VAL A 447 -16.29 6.99 -30.55
CA VAL A 447 -15.36 5.88 -30.31
C VAL A 447 -13.93 6.39 -30.24
N GLY A 448 -13.18 5.97 -29.22
CA GLY A 448 -11.78 6.36 -29.01
C GLY A 448 -10.87 5.19 -28.64
N VAL A 449 -9.59 5.32 -29.01
CA VAL A 449 -8.53 4.43 -28.57
C VAL A 449 -7.56 5.20 -27.68
N GLY A 450 -7.34 4.75 -26.47
CA GLY A 450 -6.34 5.28 -25.53
C GLY A 450 -5.09 4.41 -25.50
N VAL A 451 -3.94 5.05 -25.33
CA VAL A 451 -2.62 4.40 -25.13
C VAL A 451 -1.98 5.03 -23.91
N ALA A 452 -1.45 4.21 -23.00
CA ALA A 452 -0.67 4.69 -21.85
C ALA A 452 0.50 3.75 -21.56
N CYS A 453 1.64 4.33 -21.17
CA CYS A 453 2.82 3.61 -20.69
C CYS A 453 3.16 4.05 -19.27
N TYR A 454 3.73 3.14 -18.50
CA TYR A 454 4.17 3.48 -17.16
C TYR A 454 5.40 2.68 -16.73
N VAL A 455 6.07 3.20 -15.74
CA VAL A 455 6.96 2.48 -14.84
C VAL A 455 6.45 2.63 -13.43
N GLU A 456 6.51 1.57 -12.64
CA GLU A 456 6.13 1.58 -11.23
C GLU A 456 7.32 1.19 -10.37
N LEU A 457 7.58 1.99 -9.37
CA LEU A 457 8.58 1.77 -8.35
C LEU A 457 8.20 0.58 -7.46
N THR A 458 9.10 -0.35 -7.29
CA THR A 458 8.95 -1.54 -6.47
C THR A 458 10.13 -1.72 -5.52
N GLY A 459 10.09 -2.72 -4.64
CA GLY A 459 11.22 -3.07 -3.79
C GLY A 459 11.62 -2.02 -2.75
N VAL A 460 10.69 -1.18 -2.33
CA VAL A 460 10.97 -0.10 -1.37
C VAL A 460 11.42 -0.67 -0.02
N GLY A 461 12.61 -0.23 0.47
CA GLY A 461 13.13 -0.57 1.79
C GLY A 461 12.32 0.05 2.97
N PRO A 462 12.83 0.07 4.20
CA PRO A 462 14.25 -0.08 4.51
C PRO A 462 14.76 -1.52 4.45
N PHE A 463 14.04 -2.50 5.00
CA PHE A 463 14.43 -3.91 4.99
C PHE A 463 13.19 -4.79 5.18
N GLU A 464 13.36 -6.10 5.01
CA GLU A 464 12.44 -7.09 5.53
C GLU A 464 13.22 -8.24 6.18
N SER A 465 12.59 -8.93 7.13
CA SER A 465 13.16 -10.11 7.74
C SER A 465 12.36 -11.36 7.43
N ALA A 466 13.05 -12.49 7.43
CA ALA A 466 12.44 -13.80 7.35
C ALA A 466 13.22 -14.82 8.19
N ARG A 467 12.49 -15.76 8.75
CA ARG A 467 13.02 -16.93 9.44
C ARG A 467 12.57 -18.19 8.73
N VAL A 468 13.47 -19.12 8.48
CA VAL A 468 13.16 -20.45 7.94
C VAL A 468 13.68 -21.50 8.93
N ARG A 469 12.86 -22.51 9.19
CA ARG A 469 13.18 -23.57 10.14
C ARG A 469 12.69 -24.92 9.64
N ILE A 470 13.49 -25.96 9.88
CA ILE A 470 13.09 -27.36 9.77
C ILE A 470 13.08 -27.94 11.19
N ASP A 471 11.93 -28.45 11.64
CA ASP A 471 11.78 -29.00 12.99
C ASP A 471 12.21 -30.48 13.08
N ALA A 472 12.24 -31.03 14.30
CA ALA A 472 12.65 -32.42 14.55
C ALA A 472 11.71 -33.47 13.89
N ALA A 473 10.54 -33.07 13.42
CA ALA A 473 9.64 -33.91 12.62
C ALA A 473 9.88 -33.76 11.10
N GLY A 474 10.80 -32.88 10.69
CA GLY A 474 11.09 -32.59 9.29
C GLY A 474 10.13 -31.58 8.64
N ARG A 475 9.24 -30.93 9.41
CA ARG A 475 8.31 -29.93 8.92
C ARG A 475 9.04 -28.61 8.67
N ILE A 476 8.78 -28.01 7.52
CA ILE A 476 9.41 -26.78 7.10
C ILE A 476 8.45 -25.62 7.33
N ALA A 477 8.90 -24.60 8.04
CA ALA A 477 8.15 -23.40 8.29
C ALA A 477 8.97 -22.15 7.95
N ALA A 478 8.34 -21.19 7.29
CA ALA A 478 8.89 -19.88 6.98
C ALA A 478 8.02 -18.78 7.62
N TRP A 479 8.67 -17.84 8.29
CA TRP A 479 8.04 -16.62 8.83
C TRP A 479 8.60 -15.42 8.10
N SER A 480 7.76 -14.42 7.83
CA SER A 480 8.19 -13.15 7.25
C SER A 480 7.47 -11.99 7.92
N GLY A 481 8.16 -10.84 7.99
CA GLY A 481 7.59 -9.59 8.51
C GLY A 481 6.58 -8.93 7.57
N VAL A 482 6.41 -9.41 6.33
CA VAL A 482 5.32 -9.00 5.44
C VAL A 482 3.98 -9.54 5.95
N SER A 483 2.86 -8.99 5.48
CA SER A 483 1.50 -9.48 5.77
C SER A 483 0.73 -9.73 4.47
N THR A 484 -0.18 -10.69 4.48
CA THR A 484 -1.04 -10.95 3.32
C THR A 484 -2.31 -10.12 3.38
N GLN A 485 -2.79 -9.67 2.21
CA GLN A 485 -4.09 -9.05 2.01
C GLN A 485 -4.85 -9.72 0.85
N GLY A 486 -4.53 -11.01 0.59
CA GLY A 486 -5.12 -11.80 -0.48
C GLY A 486 -4.35 -11.80 -1.79
N GLN A 487 -3.13 -11.23 -1.84
CA GLN A 487 -2.30 -11.13 -3.05
C GLN A 487 -1.41 -12.36 -3.32
N GLY A 488 -1.68 -13.51 -2.70
CA GLY A 488 -0.99 -14.78 -3.02
C GLY A 488 0.39 -14.94 -2.39
N LEU A 489 0.70 -14.22 -1.30
CA LEU A 489 2.03 -14.26 -0.68
C LEU A 489 2.35 -15.60 -0.01
N GLU A 490 1.37 -16.29 0.57
CA GLU A 490 1.58 -17.61 1.16
C GLU A 490 2.15 -18.59 0.12
N THR A 491 1.55 -18.60 -1.07
CA THR A 491 2.00 -19.41 -2.20
C THR A 491 3.35 -18.99 -2.74
N THR A 492 3.53 -17.68 -3.02
CA THR A 492 4.77 -17.20 -3.67
C THR A 492 5.99 -17.33 -2.76
N LEU A 493 5.86 -17.07 -1.47
CA LEU A 493 6.96 -17.28 -0.53
C LEU A 493 7.26 -18.77 -0.30
N ALA A 494 6.23 -19.64 -0.37
CA ALA A 494 6.44 -21.10 -0.34
C ALA A 494 7.20 -21.57 -1.59
N GLN A 495 6.89 -21.06 -2.81
CA GLN A 495 7.65 -21.37 -4.02
C GLN A 495 9.12 -20.96 -3.89
N VAL A 496 9.39 -19.75 -3.37
CA VAL A 496 10.76 -19.26 -3.17
C VAL A 496 11.52 -20.14 -2.18
N ALA A 497 10.93 -20.47 -1.02
CA ALA A 497 11.57 -21.30 -0.02
C ALA A 497 11.78 -22.75 -0.53
N ALA A 498 10.82 -23.29 -1.27
CA ALA A 498 10.86 -24.62 -1.83
C ALA A 498 12.00 -24.79 -2.87
N ASP A 499 12.17 -23.80 -3.74
CA ASP A 499 13.26 -23.79 -4.72
C ASP A 499 14.65 -23.81 -4.05
N GLU A 500 14.82 -23.01 -2.99
CA GLU A 500 16.10 -22.93 -2.28
C GLU A 500 16.38 -24.16 -1.41
N LEU A 501 15.33 -24.83 -0.90
CA LEU A 501 15.45 -26.03 -0.08
C LEU A 501 15.40 -27.34 -0.88
N GLY A 502 15.04 -27.28 -2.18
CA GLY A 502 14.90 -28.46 -3.04
C GLY A 502 13.72 -29.37 -2.67
N VAL A 503 12.63 -28.79 -2.15
CA VAL A 503 11.38 -29.48 -1.76
C VAL A 503 10.20 -28.93 -2.55
N THR A 504 8.97 -29.38 -2.28
CA THR A 504 7.77 -28.82 -2.94
C THR A 504 7.19 -27.63 -2.15
N PRO A 505 6.44 -26.70 -2.78
CA PRO A 505 5.77 -25.61 -2.07
C PRO A 505 4.77 -26.12 -1.01
N GLU A 506 4.19 -27.30 -1.19
CA GLU A 506 3.29 -27.95 -0.24
C GLU A 506 3.99 -28.30 1.07
N ASP A 507 5.28 -28.62 1.02
CA ASP A 507 6.09 -28.97 2.19
C ASP A 507 6.39 -27.75 3.08
N VAL A 508 6.19 -26.52 2.60
CA VAL A 508 6.55 -25.28 3.29
C VAL A 508 5.31 -24.60 3.85
N ALA A 509 5.19 -24.53 5.18
CA ALA A 509 4.19 -23.70 5.85
C ALA A 509 4.70 -22.27 5.96
N VAL A 510 3.92 -21.29 5.48
CA VAL A 510 4.27 -19.87 5.55
C VAL A 510 3.39 -19.16 6.56
N THR A 511 4.00 -18.41 7.48
CA THR A 511 3.33 -17.56 8.47
C THR A 511 3.78 -16.11 8.29
N MET A 512 2.82 -15.20 8.22
CA MET A 512 3.05 -13.78 8.04
C MET A 512 2.18 -12.96 9.01
N GLY A 513 2.52 -11.68 9.18
CA GLY A 513 1.68 -10.75 9.94
C GLY A 513 1.69 -10.98 11.44
N ASP A 514 2.56 -11.80 12.00
CA ASP A 514 2.71 -12.05 13.44
C ASP A 514 4.05 -11.51 13.94
N THR A 515 4.00 -10.50 14.81
CA THR A 515 5.21 -9.87 15.36
C THR A 515 6.00 -10.77 16.33
N ALA A 516 5.45 -11.92 16.72
CA ALA A 516 6.19 -12.94 17.48
C ALA A 516 6.94 -13.93 16.56
N GLY A 517 6.60 -14.02 15.28
CA GLY A 517 7.26 -14.91 14.32
C GLY A 517 8.65 -14.42 13.91
N VAL A 518 8.76 -13.10 13.69
CA VAL A 518 10.02 -12.37 13.45
C VAL A 518 9.97 -11.05 14.24
N GLU A 519 11.07 -10.70 14.89
CA GLU A 519 11.15 -9.55 15.79
C GLU A 519 11.01 -8.22 15.01
N HIS A 520 11.54 -8.16 13.82
CA HIS A 520 11.59 -6.96 13.00
C HIS A 520 10.92 -7.20 11.65
N GLY A 521 10.06 -6.30 11.23
CA GLY A 521 9.40 -6.30 9.93
C GLY A 521 8.94 -4.91 9.55
N THR A 522 8.78 -4.69 8.27
CA THR A 522 8.32 -3.40 7.74
C THR A 522 6.87 -3.49 7.25
N GLY A 523 6.46 -4.63 6.69
CA GLY A 523 5.10 -4.88 6.22
C GLY A 523 4.94 -4.89 4.70
N SER A 524 3.68 -4.98 4.24
CA SER A 524 3.32 -5.13 2.82
C SER A 524 2.70 -3.86 2.24
N PHE A 525 3.49 -3.12 1.47
CA PHE A 525 3.10 -1.92 0.74
C PHE A 525 4.12 -1.63 -0.36
N ALA A 526 3.84 -0.68 -1.25
CA ALA A 526 4.76 -0.19 -2.27
C ALA A 526 5.48 -1.32 -3.05
N SER A 527 4.73 -2.35 -3.44
CA SER A 527 5.19 -3.50 -4.25
C SER A 527 6.50 -4.13 -3.76
N ARG A 528 6.70 -4.19 -2.42
CA ARG A 528 7.97 -4.64 -1.79
C ARG A 528 7.97 -6.11 -1.36
N ALA A 529 6.80 -6.73 -1.18
CA ALA A 529 6.71 -8.04 -0.54
C ALA A 529 7.45 -9.15 -1.30
N ALA A 530 7.38 -9.17 -2.64
CA ALA A 530 8.13 -10.14 -3.45
C ALA A 530 9.63 -9.81 -3.46
N VAL A 531 10.01 -8.55 -3.72
CA VAL A 531 11.42 -8.15 -3.84
C VAL A 531 12.14 -8.24 -2.50
N VAL A 532 11.60 -7.62 -1.45
CA VAL A 532 12.30 -7.50 -0.16
C VAL A 532 12.00 -8.71 0.73
N GLY A 533 10.70 -9.06 0.87
CA GLY A 533 10.28 -10.20 1.69
C GLY A 533 10.71 -11.55 1.06
N GLY A 534 10.52 -11.73 -0.24
CA GLY A 534 10.94 -12.93 -0.96
C GLY A 534 12.45 -13.14 -0.91
N SER A 535 13.25 -12.07 -1.07
CA SER A 535 14.71 -12.15 -0.93
C SER A 535 15.16 -12.54 0.48
N ALA A 536 14.51 -12.01 1.53
CA ALA A 536 14.80 -12.40 2.90
C ALA A 536 14.50 -13.89 3.14
N VAL A 537 13.38 -14.40 2.60
CA VAL A 537 13.03 -15.85 2.66
C VAL A 537 14.07 -16.69 1.91
N ALA A 538 14.47 -16.27 0.71
CA ALA A 538 15.49 -16.99 -0.07
C ALA A 538 16.82 -17.08 0.68
N LEU A 539 17.29 -15.98 1.27
CA LEU A 539 18.54 -15.96 2.04
C LEU A 539 18.47 -16.90 3.26
N ALA A 540 17.37 -16.84 4.02
CA ALA A 540 17.19 -17.70 5.18
C ALA A 540 17.11 -19.19 4.78
N ALA A 541 16.40 -19.51 3.69
CA ALA A 541 16.29 -20.87 3.17
C ALA A 541 17.63 -21.42 2.67
N ARG A 542 18.44 -20.60 1.98
CA ARG A 542 19.80 -20.96 1.55
C ARG A 542 20.71 -21.32 2.71
N ASP A 543 20.67 -20.53 3.81
CA ASP A 543 21.45 -20.86 5.00
C ASP A 543 21.03 -22.17 5.63
N VAL A 544 19.72 -22.40 5.74
CA VAL A 544 19.17 -23.67 6.28
C VAL A 544 19.60 -24.83 5.40
N TYR A 545 19.53 -24.68 4.07
CA TYR A 545 19.99 -25.68 3.12
C TYR A 545 21.48 -25.97 3.26
N ALA A 546 22.32 -24.94 3.30
CA ALA A 546 23.78 -25.10 3.44
C ALA A 546 24.13 -25.81 4.75
N LYS A 547 23.44 -25.48 5.84
CA LYS A 547 23.59 -26.13 7.14
C LYS A 547 23.14 -27.58 7.11
N ALA A 548 21.98 -27.87 6.50
CA ALA A 548 21.47 -29.23 6.33
C ALA A 548 22.45 -30.09 5.51
N ARG A 549 22.99 -29.55 4.41
CA ARG A 549 23.97 -30.21 3.55
C ARG A 549 25.29 -30.52 4.29
N LEU A 550 25.79 -29.54 5.05
CA LEU A 550 26.98 -29.76 5.90
C LEU A 550 26.77 -30.87 6.95
N LEU A 551 25.62 -30.90 7.61
CA LEU A 551 25.26 -31.94 8.55
C LEU A 551 25.14 -33.33 7.87
N ALA A 552 24.59 -33.38 6.67
CA ALA A 552 24.44 -34.58 5.88
C ALA A 552 25.81 -35.19 5.45
N THR A 553 26.77 -34.36 5.02
CA THR A 553 28.14 -34.84 4.70
C THR A 553 28.77 -35.53 5.92
N ARG A 554 28.57 -34.98 7.11
CA ARG A 554 29.11 -35.56 8.35
C ARG A 554 28.35 -36.79 8.79
N ALA A 555 27.01 -36.76 8.78
CA ALA A 555 26.16 -37.89 9.17
C ALA A 555 26.39 -39.13 8.29
N LEU A 556 26.62 -38.90 7.01
CA LEU A 556 26.87 -39.95 6.05
C LEU A 556 28.38 -40.28 5.83
N ALA A 557 29.27 -39.49 6.45
CA ALA A 557 30.73 -39.57 6.24
C ALA A 557 31.08 -39.53 4.74
N LEU A 558 30.53 -38.56 4.00
CA LEU A 558 30.69 -38.37 2.56
C LEU A 558 31.34 -37.03 2.26
N ALA A 559 32.05 -36.94 1.11
CA ALA A 559 32.41 -35.66 0.56
C ALA A 559 31.18 -34.97 -0.04
N ASP A 560 31.19 -33.61 -0.09
CA ASP A 560 30.06 -32.83 -0.58
C ASP A 560 29.63 -33.21 -2.01
N GLY A 561 30.58 -33.53 -2.89
CA GLY A 561 30.33 -33.97 -4.26
C GLY A 561 29.65 -35.33 -4.41
N ASP A 562 29.71 -36.19 -3.38
CA ASP A 562 29.07 -37.50 -3.37
C ASP A 562 27.63 -37.47 -2.82
N LEU A 563 27.18 -36.34 -2.31
CA LEU A 563 25.80 -36.14 -1.87
C LEU A 563 24.86 -35.81 -3.03
N GLU A 564 23.69 -36.42 -3.02
CA GLU A 564 22.55 -36.09 -3.86
C GLU A 564 21.33 -35.80 -3.00
N GLN A 565 20.58 -34.74 -3.35
CA GLN A 565 19.31 -34.45 -2.67
C GLN A 565 18.16 -35.19 -3.33
N ILE A 566 17.35 -35.88 -2.55
CA ILE A 566 16.12 -36.57 -2.97
C ILE A 566 14.97 -36.07 -2.09
N GLY A 567 14.23 -35.06 -2.55
CA GLY A 567 13.19 -34.38 -1.77
C GLY A 567 13.74 -33.86 -0.43
N ALA A 568 13.08 -34.16 0.67
CA ALA A 568 13.49 -33.75 2.01
C ALA A 568 14.56 -34.67 2.65
N ALA A 569 15.51 -35.16 1.86
CA ALA A 569 16.62 -36.01 2.30
C ALA A 569 17.88 -35.83 1.45
N PHE A 570 19.03 -36.12 2.04
CA PHE A 570 20.29 -36.25 1.32
C PHE A 570 20.72 -37.73 1.33
N ALA A 571 21.22 -38.20 0.20
CA ALA A 571 21.65 -39.57 -0.01
C ALA A 571 23.07 -39.66 -0.60
N ASP A 572 23.70 -40.78 -0.40
CA ASP A 572 24.91 -41.16 -1.12
C ASP A 572 24.56 -41.43 -2.62
N ARG A 573 25.13 -40.65 -3.54
CA ARG A 573 24.85 -40.72 -4.97
C ARG A 573 25.08 -42.14 -5.54
N ARG A 574 26.02 -42.91 -4.95
CA ARG A 574 26.35 -44.26 -5.36
C ARG A 574 25.50 -45.33 -4.69
N ARG A 575 24.91 -44.99 -3.52
CA ARG A 575 24.11 -45.88 -2.67
C ARG A 575 22.92 -45.12 -2.11
N PRO A 576 21.84 -44.87 -2.91
CA PRO A 576 20.68 -44.01 -2.49
C PRO A 576 19.92 -44.52 -1.28
N GLU A 577 20.04 -45.79 -0.92
CA GLU A 577 19.49 -46.34 0.33
C GLU A 577 20.18 -45.79 1.58
N ARG A 578 21.43 -45.37 1.44
CA ARG A 578 22.20 -44.68 2.50
C ARG A 578 21.87 -43.20 2.44
N ARG A 579 20.86 -42.83 3.20
CA ARG A 579 20.32 -41.46 3.22
C ARG A 579 20.05 -40.93 4.64
N VAL A 580 19.95 -39.63 4.79
CA VAL A 580 19.56 -38.93 5.99
C VAL A 580 18.48 -37.91 5.65
N THR A 581 17.39 -37.94 6.37
CA THR A 581 16.22 -37.04 6.18
C THR A 581 16.42 -35.68 6.87
N PHE A 582 15.67 -34.67 6.43
CA PHE A 582 15.64 -33.36 7.10
C PHE A 582 15.23 -33.50 8.59
N ALA A 583 14.34 -34.42 8.94
CA ALA A 583 13.98 -34.71 10.32
C ALA A 583 15.17 -35.21 11.15
N GLU A 584 15.97 -36.13 10.62
CA GLU A 584 17.17 -36.66 11.26
C GLU A 584 18.24 -35.58 11.41
N LEU A 585 18.44 -34.77 10.36
CA LEU A 585 19.37 -33.62 10.38
C LEU A 585 18.96 -32.57 11.41
N ALA A 586 17.66 -32.28 11.53
CA ALA A 586 17.16 -31.34 12.52
C ALA A 586 17.36 -31.84 13.97
N ARG A 587 17.20 -33.18 14.22
CA ARG A 587 17.53 -33.79 15.52
C ARG A 587 19.04 -33.72 15.80
N LEU A 588 19.87 -34.03 14.81
CA LEU A 588 21.34 -33.89 14.94
C LEU A 588 21.74 -32.45 15.24
N ALA A 589 21.15 -31.47 14.57
CA ALA A 589 21.40 -30.05 14.82
C ALA A 589 21.00 -29.60 16.23
N GLY A 590 20.08 -30.30 16.90
CA GLY A 590 19.72 -30.06 18.27
C GLY A 590 20.66 -30.70 19.33
N ALA A 591 21.29 -31.82 18.99
CA ALA A 591 21.99 -32.66 19.96
C ALA A 591 23.53 -32.57 19.96
N ALA A 592 24.16 -32.27 18.80
CA ALA A 592 25.61 -32.52 18.60
C ALA A 592 26.43 -31.25 18.23
N ILE A 593 26.05 -30.11 18.71
CA ILE A 593 26.45 -28.78 18.24
C ILE A 593 27.93 -28.47 18.47
N ALA A 594 28.44 -28.73 19.65
CA ALA A 594 29.82 -28.38 20.03
C ALA A 594 30.89 -29.08 19.18
N ALA A 595 30.62 -30.30 18.71
CA ALA A 595 31.51 -31.06 17.86
C ALA A 595 31.43 -30.70 16.39
N LEU A 596 30.37 -30.00 15.96
CA LEU A 596 30.07 -29.71 14.56
C LEU A 596 30.41 -28.27 14.12
N GLY A 597 30.69 -27.37 15.09
CA GLY A 597 31.02 -25.96 14.79
C GLY A 597 29.88 -25.20 14.11
N VAL A 598 28.63 -25.60 14.32
CA VAL A 598 27.42 -24.94 13.81
C VAL A 598 26.52 -24.54 14.98
N GLU A 599 25.73 -23.49 14.79
CA GLU A 599 24.73 -23.06 15.77
C GLU A 599 23.63 -24.13 15.95
N PRO A 600 22.98 -24.19 17.13
CA PRO A 600 21.87 -25.09 17.42
C PRO A 600 20.70 -24.90 16.45
N GLY A 601 19.95 -26.02 16.22
CA GLY A 601 18.74 -26.03 15.41
C GLY A 601 19.00 -25.92 13.90
N LEU A 602 18.09 -26.42 13.10
CA LEU A 602 18.12 -26.30 11.66
C LEU A 602 17.27 -25.11 11.23
N GLU A 603 17.76 -23.91 11.53
CA GLU A 603 17.06 -22.66 11.30
C GLU A 603 18.02 -21.51 10.96
N SER A 604 17.49 -20.49 10.31
CA SER A 604 18.17 -19.22 10.06
C SER A 604 17.16 -18.06 10.05
N THR A 605 17.59 -16.91 10.57
CA THR A 605 16.89 -15.62 10.42
C THR A 605 17.77 -14.69 9.60
N ARG A 606 17.21 -14.12 8.55
CA ARG A 606 17.91 -13.19 7.66
C ARG A 606 17.13 -11.92 7.44
N PHE A 607 17.88 -10.85 7.20
CA PHE A 607 17.39 -9.56 6.77
C PHE A 607 17.82 -9.33 5.33
N PHE A 608 16.93 -8.79 4.52
CA PHE A 608 17.28 -8.26 3.21
C PHE A 608 16.98 -6.77 3.17
N GLN A 609 17.99 -5.99 2.85
CA GLN A 609 17.91 -4.56 2.63
C GLN A 609 18.25 -4.30 1.16
N PRO A 610 17.32 -3.75 0.37
CA PRO A 610 17.62 -3.44 -1.03
C PRO A 610 18.63 -2.30 -1.09
N THR A 611 19.58 -2.40 -2.01
CA THR A 611 20.59 -1.34 -2.26
C THR A 611 19.95 -0.14 -2.94
N ASP A 612 18.96 -0.41 -3.81
CA ASP A 612 18.15 0.60 -4.49
C ASP A 612 16.74 0.07 -4.77
N MET A 613 15.89 0.90 -5.33
CA MET A 613 14.55 0.55 -5.78
C MET A 613 14.62 -0.15 -7.13
N THR A 614 13.67 -1.05 -7.38
CA THR A 614 13.47 -1.73 -8.66
C THR A 614 12.20 -1.24 -9.33
N TYR A 615 12.02 -1.53 -10.61
CA TYR A 615 10.90 -1.01 -11.37
C TYR A 615 10.23 -2.12 -12.18
N SER A 616 8.90 -2.08 -12.23
CA SER A 616 8.10 -2.79 -13.23
C SER A 616 7.63 -1.80 -14.28
N SER A 617 7.28 -2.31 -15.47
CA SER A 617 6.80 -1.47 -16.57
C SER A 617 5.60 -2.09 -17.27
N GLY A 618 4.81 -1.23 -17.93
CA GLY A 618 3.66 -1.71 -18.69
C GLY A 618 3.18 -0.71 -19.72
N ALA A 619 2.38 -1.23 -20.66
CA ALA A 619 1.65 -0.45 -21.63
C ALA A 619 0.20 -0.96 -21.71
N HIS A 620 -0.75 -0.04 -21.73
CA HIS A 620 -2.18 -0.31 -21.76
C HIS A 620 -2.80 0.31 -23.00
N ILE A 621 -3.69 -0.43 -23.66
CA ILE A 621 -4.51 0.03 -24.78
C ILE A 621 -5.97 -0.15 -24.37
N ALA A 622 -6.76 0.93 -24.48
CA ALA A 622 -8.19 0.89 -24.21
C ALA A 622 -8.99 1.35 -25.44
N LEU A 623 -9.96 0.56 -25.84
CA LEU A 623 -10.96 0.93 -26.84
C LEU A 623 -12.27 1.25 -26.13
N VAL A 624 -12.77 2.46 -26.28
CA VAL A 624 -13.97 2.92 -25.57
C VAL A 624 -14.98 3.55 -26.53
N GLU A 625 -16.25 3.49 -26.15
CA GLU A 625 -17.33 4.22 -26.79
C GLU A 625 -18.09 5.04 -25.75
N MET A 626 -18.34 6.28 -26.02
CA MET A 626 -19.16 7.17 -25.20
C MET A 626 -20.53 7.35 -25.83
N ASP A 627 -21.58 7.20 -25.04
CA ASP A 627 -22.93 7.55 -25.45
C ASP A 627 -23.10 9.07 -25.53
N SER A 628 -23.59 9.58 -26.68
CA SER A 628 -23.64 11.01 -26.93
C SER A 628 -24.73 11.76 -26.12
N LEU A 629 -25.69 11.04 -25.55
CA LEU A 629 -26.78 11.63 -24.76
C LEU A 629 -26.51 11.57 -23.26
N SER A 630 -26.06 10.41 -22.79
CA SER A 630 -25.83 10.18 -21.35
C SER A 630 -24.37 10.41 -20.92
N ALA A 631 -23.45 10.57 -21.87
CA ALA A 631 -22.00 10.58 -21.65
C ALA A 631 -21.44 9.29 -20.99
N ALA A 632 -22.26 8.22 -20.88
CA ALA A 632 -21.81 6.95 -20.33
C ALA A 632 -20.73 6.32 -21.21
N VAL A 633 -19.63 5.90 -20.59
CA VAL A 633 -18.49 5.28 -21.27
C VAL A 633 -18.60 3.76 -21.17
N ARG A 634 -18.52 3.09 -22.32
CA ARG A 634 -18.45 1.63 -22.44
C ARG A 634 -17.06 1.21 -22.93
N ILE A 635 -16.41 0.34 -22.21
CA ILE A 635 -15.13 -0.26 -22.61
C ILE A 635 -15.44 -1.39 -23.59
N LEU A 636 -14.97 -1.27 -24.82
CA LEU A 636 -15.14 -2.26 -25.88
C LEU A 636 -14.02 -3.28 -25.92
N GLY A 637 -12.83 -2.90 -25.42
CA GLY A 637 -11.66 -3.78 -25.35
C GLY A 637 -10.55 -3.15 -24.50
N TYR A 638 -9.74 -3.99 -23.86
CA TYR A 638 -8.63 -3.58 -23.02
C TYR A 638 -7.48 -4.58 -23.13
N TRP A 639 -6.29 -4.11 -23.44
CA TRP A 639 -5.10 -4.93 -23.65
C TRP A 639 -3.93 -4.39 -22.84
N ILE A 640 -3.13 -5.31 -22.29
CA ILE A 640 -2.00 -4.99 -21.43
C ILE A 640 -0.79 -5.79 -21.88
N SER A 641 0.35 -5.12 -21.96
CA SER A 641 1.67 -5.74 -21.92
C SER A 641 2.38 -5.28 -20.65
N HIS A 642 2.90 -6.21 -19.86
CA HIS A 642 3.51 -5.90 -18.56
C HIS A 642 4.82 -6.68 -18.39
N ASP A 643 5.81 -6.00 -17.82
CA ASP A 643 7.11 -6.56 -17.45
C ASP A 643 7.37 -6.29 -15.96
N SER A 644 7.45 -7.34 -15.18
CA SER A 644 7.91 -7.33 -13.77
C SER A 644 9.12 -8.24 -13.56
N GLY A 645 9.93 -8.41 -14.60
CA GLY A 645 11.10 -9.27 -14.59
C GLY A 645 10.72 -10.75 -14.49
N ARG A 646 11.49 -11.51 -13.71
CA ARG A 646 11.22 -12.93 -13.52
C ARG A 646 10.01 -13.15 -12.62
N LEU A 647 8.92 -13.63 -13.17
CA LEU A 647 7.69 -13.93 -12.44
C LEU A 647 7.93 -15.07 -11.43
N ILE A 648 7.50 -14.90 -10.19
CA ILE A 648 7.49 -16.00 -9.20
C ILE A 648 6.32 -16.93 -9.51
N ASN A 649 5.14 -16.36 -9.73
CA ASN A 649 3.94 -17.11 -10.09
C ASN A 649 3.11 -16.32 -11.11
N PRO A 650 3.05 -16.72 -12.38
CA PRO A 650 2.27 -16.04 -13.41
C PRO A 650 0.78 -15.89 -13.08
N LEU A 651 0.17 -16.89 -12.42
CA LEU A 651 -1.24 -16.84 -12.04
C LEU A 651 -1.53 -15.69 -11.06
N VAL A 652 -0.62 -15.47 -10.10
CA VAL A 652 -0.73 -14.37 -9.12
C VAL A 652 -0.53 -13.02 -9.82
N VAL A 653 0.43 -12.92 -10.74
CA VAL A 653 0.68 -11.68 -11.50
C VAL A 653 -0.53 -11.31 -12.35
N GLU A 654 -1.14 -12.26 -13.06
CA GLU A 654 -2.37 -12.02 -13.83
C GLU A 654 -3.52 -11.52 -12.95
N GLY A 655 -3.71 -12.14 -11.78
CA GLY A 655 -4.72 -11.69 -10.82
C GLY A 655 -4.48 -10.27 -10.30
N GLN A 656 -3.20 -9.91 -10.07
CA GLN A 656 -2.83 -8.54 -9.66
C GLN A 656 -3.07 -7.52 -10.77
N LEU A 657 -2.77 -7.85 -12.04
CA LEU A 657 -3.02 -6.98 -13.18
C LEU A 657 -4.52 -6.76 -13.40
N GLN A 658 -5.33 -7.82 -13.38
CA GLN A 658 -6.79 -7.72 -13.52
C GLN A 658 -7.39 -6.84 -12.41
N GLY A 659 -6.97 -7.06 -11.16
CA GLY A 659 -7.40 -6.25 -10.03
C GLY A 659 -6.93 -4.79 -10.10
N ALA A 660 -5.75 -4.51 -10.68
CA ALA A 660 -5.26 -3.15 -10.89
C ALA A 660 -6.07 -2.42 -11.97
N VAL A 661 -6.39 -3.10 -13.08
CA VAL A 661 -7.23 -2.53 -14.14
C VAL A 661 -8.64 -2.24 -13.66
N ALA A 662 -9.27 -3.18 -12.94
CA ALA A 662 -10.60 -2.96 -12.37
C ALA A 662 -10.63 -1.72 -11.45
N LEU A 663 -9.62 -1.57 -10.60
CA LEU A 663 -9.46 -0.40 -9.73
C LEU A 663 -9.24 0.88 -10.55
N GLY A 664 -8.38 0.85 -11.59
CA GLY A 664 -8.13 2.00 -12.46
C GLY A 664 -9.37 2.44 -13.25
N ILE A 665 -10.19 1.49 -13.72
CA ILE A 665 -11.47 1.77 -14.36
C ILE A 665 -12.43 2.41 -13.35
N GLY A 666 -12.52 1.88 -12.13
CA GLY A 666 -13.31 2.45 -11.04
C GLY A 666 -12.92 3.91 -10.78
N SER A 667 -11.63 4.16 -10.56
CA SER A 667 -11.11 5.51 -10.30
C SER A 667 -11.32 6.50 -11.46
N ALA A 668 -11.29 6.01 -12.72
CA ALA A 668 -11.47 6.85 -13.90
C ALA A 668 -12.93 7.18 -14.22
N LEU A 669 -13.87 6.25 -13.94
CA LEU A 669 -15.24 6.34 -14.47
C LEU A 669 -16.33 6.30 -13.38
N LEU A 670 -16.04 5.78 -12.17
CA LEU A 670 -17.09 5.40 -11.22
C LEU A 670 -16.90 5.98 -9.81
N GLU A 671 -15.69 6.44 -9.46
CA GLU A 671 -15.34 6.80 -8.08
C GLU A 671 -14.96 8.28 -7.97
N GLU A 672 -15.68 9.01 -7.15
CA GLU A 672 -15.32 10.34 -6.71
C GLU A 672 -15.79 10.56 -5.26
N ILE A 673 -14.92 11.08 -4.41
CA ILE A 673 -15.28 11.53 -3.08
C ILE A 673 -15.47 13.05 -3.15
N ALA A 674 -16.73 13.47 -3.13
CA ALA A 674 -17.11 14.86 -3.17
C ALA A 674 -17.37 15.42 -1.78
N TYR A 675 -16.86 16.64 -1.53
CA TYR A 675 -17.17 17.42 -0.34
C TYR A 675 -18.03 18.63 -0.73
N ASP A 676 -19.02 18.96 0.10
CA ASP A 676 -19.74 20.21 -0.03
C ASP A 676 -18.97 21.38 0.63
N GLU A 677 -19.54 22.59 0.56
CA GLU A 677 -18.93 23.80 1.14
C GLU A 677 -18.80 23.74 2.67
N ALA A 678 -19.61 22.93 3.34
CA ALA A 678 -19.54 22.68 4.77
C ALA A 678 -18.55 21.57 5.14
N GLY A 679 -17.90 20.95 4.16
CA GLY A 679 -16.97 19.84 4.36
C GLY A 679 -17.65 18.51 4.68
N GLN A 680 -18.94 18.37 4.35
CA GLN A 680 -19.65 17.12 4.49
C GLN A 680 -19.33 16.21 3.30
N ILE A 681 -18.98 14.96 3.57
CA ILE A 681 -18.99 13.91 2.57
C ILE A 681 -20.45 13.49 2.44
N GLY A 682 -21.12 13.91 1.40
CA GLY A 682 -22.53 13.73 1.08
C GLY A 682 -23.35 12.84 2.03
N ARG A 683 -24.31 13.33 2.72
CA ARG A 683 -25.19 12.61 3.67
C ARG A 683 -25.68 11.28 3.07
N ALA A 684 -26.57 10.61 3.35
CA ALA A 684 -27.18 9.44 2.74
C ALA A 684 -26.62 9.01 1.33
N SER A 685 -25.82 9.84 0.76
CA SER A 685 -25.30 9.80 -0.59
C SER A 685 -23.94 9.12 -0.75
N CYS A 686 -23.41 8.46 0.25
CA CYS A 686 -22.45 7.39 -0.02
C CYS A 686 -23.04 6.31 -0.94
N ARG A 687 -24.37 6.30 -1.15
CA ARG A 687 -25.05 5.51 -2.18
C ARG A 687 -25.32 6.28 -3.48
N GLU A 688 -25.32 7.60 -3.48
CA GLU A 688 -25.85 8.41 -4.60
C GLU A 688 -24.88 9.34 -5.28
N ARG A 689 -23.66 9.53 -4.72
CA ARG A 689 -22.64 10.41 -5.30
C ARG A 689 -21.33 9.69 -5.62
N VAL A 690 -21.40 8.53 -6.18
CA VAL A 690 -20.45 8.14 -7.21
C VAL A 690 -20.95 8.85 -8.47
N SER A 691 -20.67 10.15 -8.58
CA SER A 691 -21.03 10.87 -9.78
C SER A 691 -20.08 10.45 -10.88
N LEU A 692 -20.63 9.95 -11.98
CA LEU A 692 -19.96 9.88 -13.26
C LEU A 692 -19.57 11.31 -13.68
N THR A 693 -18.38 11.75 -13.31
CA THR A 693 -17.79 12.95 -13.92
C THR A 693 -16.98 12.50 -15.11
N VAL A 694 -17.52 12.71 -16.28
CA VAL A 694 -16.86 12.53 -17.59
C VAL A 694 -15.88 13.66 -17.85
#